data_9f5f2130cebf4a5b6c1d6372502053c4
#
_entry.id   9f5f2130cebf4a5b6c1d6372502053c4
#
_cell.length_a   1.000
_cell.length_b   1.000
_cell.length_c   1.000
_cell.angle_alpha   90.00
_cell.angle_beta   90.00
_cell.angle_gamma   90.00
#
_symmetry.space_group_name_H-M   'P 1'
#
loop_
_entity.id
_entity.type
_entity.pdbx_description
1 polymer ?
#
loop_
_entity_poly.entity_id
_entity_poly.type
_entity_poly.pdbx_seq_one_letter_code
_entity_poly.pdbx_strand_id
1 'polypeptide(L)'
;MKIKKYRMCLIGLLAVIFLSGCVVSESYKTGQDLGNQNRWDEAIGYFETALKESPDNQEYKDALLKAKQEAARIHYERAKSSLAQSQESIPALEQISKESALAYNMDPNNKAIKSFHDNLREKINTLNATAKSLYSQSETDMQKEDWMAALAKLRQVNKLFPGYEDTGARLAKIEQEGAKLFYQQGVTLSKQEDWKMAAQAFKAAIDINPNYYDVEKLYQDAISKDNADYYIAAADKAVRTQSWEKAISMYEKALAYKPEDQSLSNTLKTLKEKVGRIYFDEAVKLADQGMLYAALRRAELVKSYTPSFLGDTAYRSFVSKISVKLMERAEKYNERELWGNALVWFQKAEVINPNYQDLFQKILETKDYINKRIKKSIAVFDFGSPSNNKDAGKIAANKLITYLHKNASGDLRIIERENLQSILREMQLGQTGIVDVKSVQTAKMRGIDTFIMGDVLNFSSKTTDSPSSSQVKVLVDEEDIRNPEFSDWLIMHQKPTEEDLKTAPPRTIKKKNYQFVSYRQGVTRISAMIEVSYKLVDTATGENVFTNTVSGKMLKEDKYQDAVPAANIPQKTLELPTEPEVLDDLTNEQISEMGKSVLKNYQSLEVEYFNQGEQQRLKRRNNDLAIEKYTDAIFDEKLKGISTPISQKSAELIDVLIQSR
;
A
#
# COMPACT_ATOMS: atom_id res chain seq x y z
N MET A 1 -22.63 -115.19 -9.36
CA MET A 1 -22.20 -116.50 -9.95
C MET A 1 -21.61 -116.28 -11.35
N LYS A 2 -20.30 -116.53 -11.49
CA LYS A 2 -19.59 -117.05 -12.67
C LYS A 2 -19.82 -116.32 -14.04
N ILE A 3 -18.79 -115.74 -14.56
CA ILE A 3 -17.57 -116.24 -15.22
C ILE A 3 -17.65 -116.05 -16.77
N LYS A 4 -16.63 -115.38 -17.25
CA LYS A 4 -15.76 -115.61 -18.44
C LYS A 4 -16.26 -115.17 -19.80
N LYS A 5 -15.47 -114.48 -20.50
CA LYS A 5 -14.14 -114.45 -21.10
C LYS A 5 -14.17 -114.37 -22.61
N TYR A 6 -13.35 -113.61 -23.18
CA TYR A 6 -12.39 -113.69 -24.29
C TYR A 6 -12.82 -113.07 -25.68
N ARG A 7 -12.07 -112.12 -26.05
CA ARG A 7 -10.99 -112.03 -27.09
C ARG A 7 -11.55 -111.80 -28.54
N MET A 8 -11.05 -110.97 -29.25
CA MET A 8 -9.84 -110.48 -29.87
C MET A 8 -10.03 -109.90 -31.25
N CYS A 9 -9.37 -108.80 -31.55
CA CYS A 9 -8.73 -108.36 -32.80
C CYS A 9 -9.55 -108.09 -34.02
N LEU A 10 -9.35 -107.12 -34.79
CA LEU A 10 -8.27 -106.34 -35.43
C LEU A 10 -8.80 -105.41 -36.48
N ILE A 11 -8.21 -104.16 -36.52
CA ILE A 11 -7.97 -103.36 -37.71
C ILE A 11 -9.17 -102.80 -38.49
N GLY A 12 -9.31 -101.52 -38.49
CA GLY A 12 -10.01 -100.72 -39.47
C GLY A 12 -9.74 -99.21 -39.22
N LEU A 13 -8.69 -98.79 -39.81
CA LEU A 13 -8.20 -97.43 -39.97
C LEU A 13 -9.21 -96.47 -40.58
N LEU A 14 -9.15 -95.18 -40.13
CA LEU A 14 -9.54 -93.96 -40.86
C LEU A 14 -10.89 -93.33 -40.62
N ALA A 15 -10.74 -92.02 -40.27
CA ALA A 15 -11.61 -90.88 -40.35
C ALA A 15 -12.17 -90.39 -38.99
N VAL A 16 -11.28 -89.83 -38.18
CA VAL A 16 -11.68 -88.83 -37.21
C VAL A 16 -11.89 -87.52 -38.01
N ILE A 17 -13.11 -87.25 -38.40
CA ILE A 17 -13.53 -85.93 -38.76
C ILE A 17 -13.63 -85.17 -37.48
N PHE A 18 -12.67 -84.22 -37.30
CA PHE A 18 -12.79 -83.13 -36.28
C PHE A 18 -14.07 -82.33 -36.58
N LEU A 19 -15.13 -82.66 -35.97
CA LEU A 19 -16.23 -81.74 -35.71
C LEU A 19 -15.79 -80.98 -34.42
N SER A 20 -14.94 -79.98 -34.62
CA SER A 20 -14.84 -78.90 -33.70
C SER A 20 -16.15 -78.14 -33.73
N GLY A 21 -17.18 -78.66 -33.07
CA GLY A 21 -18.32 -77.83 -32.70
C GLY A 21 -17.79 -76.75 -31.79
N CYS A 22 -17.77 -75.47 -32.24
CA CYS A 22 -17.60 -74.31 -31.37
C CYS A 22 -18.68 -74.42 -30.30
N VAL A 23 -18.31 -74.87 -29.09
CA VAL A 23 -19.19 -74.74 -27.94
C VAL A 23 -19.17 -73.20 -27.67
N VAL A 24 -20.20 -72.55 -28.09
CA VAL A 24 -20.40 -71.12 -27.82
C VAL A 24 -20.46 -70.96 -26.32
N SER A 25 -19.56 -70.16 -25.76
CA SER A 25 -19.47 -69.87 -24.32
C SER A 25 -20.84 -69.48 -23.73
N GLU A 26 -21.19 -70.01 -22.59
CA GLU A 26 -22.47 -69.72 -21.90
C GLU A 26 -22.45 -68.21 -21.51
N SER A 27 -21.28 -67.65 -21.14
CA SER A 27 -21.11 -66.22 -20.94
C SER A 27 -21.43 -65.38 -22.18
N TYR A 28 -21.03 -65.88 -23.37
CA TYR A 28 -21.33 -65.17 -24.61
C TYR A 28 -22.86 -65.17 -24.93
N LYS A 29 -23.54 -66.27 -24.72
CA LYS A 29 -25.02 -66.38 -24.94
C LYS A 29 -25.78 -65.45 -23.99
N THR A 30 -25.38 -65.45 -22.70
CA THR A 30 -25.91 -64.56 -21.66
C THR A 30 -25.71 -63.11 -22.05
N GLY A 31 -24.50 -62.75 -22.52
CA GLY A 31 -24.22 -61.41 -23.03
C GLY A 31 -25.10 -61.01 -24.21
N GLN A 32 -25.36 -61.94 -25.14
CA GLN A 32 -26.29 -61.69 -26.28
C GLN A 32 -27.73 -61.46 -25.79
N ASP A 33 -28.21 -62.29 -24.86
CA ASP A 33 -29.55 -62.15 -24.29
C ASP A 33 -29.77 -60.85 -23.58
N LEU A 34 -28.75 -60.39 -22.81
CA LEU A 34 -28.75 -59.09 -22.15
C LEU A 34 -28.72 -57.95 -23.18
N GLY A 35 -27.92 -58.07 -24.23
CA GLY A 35 -27.87 -57.12 -25.32
C GLY A 35 -29.21 -56.95 -26.03
N ASN A 36 -29.91 -58.08 -26.30
CA ASN A 36 -31.23 -58.08 -26.86
C ASN A 36 -32.31 -57.43 -25.97
N GLN A 37 -32.06 -57.41 -24.65
CA GLN A 37 -32.88 -56.70 -23.65
C GLN A 37 -32.46 -55.24 -23.47
N ASN A 38 -31.50 -54.72 -24.26
CA ASN A 38 -30.89 -53.40 -24.14
C ASN A 38 -30.12 -53.17 -22.79
N ARG A 39 -29.73 -54.26 -22.09
CA ARG A 39 -28.95 -54.22 -20.85
C ARG A 39 -27.44 -54.31 -21.16
N TRP A 40 -26.97 -53.36 -21.97
CA TRP A 40 -25.64 -53.42 -22.57
C TRP A 40 -24.53 -53.29 -21.52
N ASP A 41 -24.70 -52.51 -20.43
CA ASP A 41 -23.73 -52.39 -19.36
C ASP A 41 -23.44 -53.74 -18.68
N GLU A 42 -24.49 -54.55 -18.48
CA GLU A 42 -24.33 -55.90 -17.92
C GLU A 42 -23.77 -56.87 -18.95
N ALA A 43 -24.21 -56.74 -20.22
CA ALA A 43 -23.71 -57.56 -21.33
C ALA A 43 -22.19 -57.45 -21.52
N ILE A 44 -21.62 -56.26 -21.34
CA ILE A 44 -20.16 -56.01 -21.40
C ILE A 44 -19.41 -56.99 -20.47
N GLY A 45 -19.83 -57.10 -19.20
CA GLY A 45 -19.19 -57.98 -18.24
C GLY A 45 -19.19 -59.46 -18.67
N TYR A 46 -20.29 -59.92 -19.26
CA TYR A 46 -20.38 -61.27 -19.78
C TYR A 46 -19.57 -61.49 -21.06
N PHE A 47 -19.51 -60.50 -21.97
CA PHE A 47 -18.64 -60.58 -23.14
C PHE A 47 -17.14 -60.50 -22.75
N GLU A 48 -16.78 -59.74 -21.76
CA GLU A 48 -15.41 -59.75 -21.23
C GLU A 48 -15.02 -61.08 -20.60
N THR A 49 -15.97 -61.75 -19.95
CA THR A 49 -15.77 -63.11 -19.43
C THR A 49 -15.62 -64.11 -20.55
N ALA A 50 -16.47 -64.10 -21.56
CA ALA A 50 -16.39 -64.94 -22.76
C ALA A 50 -15.04 -64.74 -23.49
N LEU A 51 -14.57 -63.50 -23.58
CA LEU A 51 -13.29 -63.17 -24.21
C LEU A 51 -12.08 -63.68 -23.37
N LYS A 52 -12.18 -63.71 -22.03
CA LYS A 52 -11.16 -64.34 -21.16
C LYS A 52 -11.09 -65.84 -21.37
N GLU A 53 -12.25 -66.49 -21.62
CA GLU A 53 -12.31 -67.94 -21.91
C GLU A 53 -11.73 -68.25 -23.31
N SER A 54 -11.84 -67.34 -24.29
CA SER A 54 -11.33 -67.52 -25.65
C SER A 54 -10.77 -66.17 -26.18
N PRO A 55 -9.54 -65.80 -25.85
CA PRO A 55 -8.96 -64.47 -26.12
C PRO A 55 -8.82 -64.14 -27.61
N ASP A 56 -8.71 -65.12 -28.46
CA ASP A 56 -8.51 -64.94 -29.92
C ASP A 56 -9.80 -65.02 -30.72
N ASN A 57 -10.93 -65.23 -30.08
CA ASN A 57 -12.21 -65.33 -30.76
C ASN A 57 -12.68 -63.94 -31.25
N GLN A 58 -12.68 -63.75 -32.58
CA GLN A 58 -13.03 -62.50 -33.22
C GLN A 58 -14.52 -62.11 -32.99
N GLU A 59 -15.41 -63.10 -32.97
CA GLU A 59 -16.85 -62.89 -32.75
C GLU A 59 -17.11 -62.31 -31.34
N TYR A 60 -16.37 -62.78 -30.32
CA TYR A 60 -16.47 -62.25 -28.96
C TYR A 60 -15.89 -60.84 -28.85
N LYS A 61 -14.81 -60.51 -29.59
CA LYS A 61 -14.22 -59.18 -29.66
C LYS A 61 -15.22 -58.19 -30.31
N ASP A 62 -15.85 -58.62 -31.40
CA ASP A 62 -16.82 -57.79 -32.13
C ASP A 62 -18.09 -57.57 -31.29
N ALA A 63 -18.57 -58.61 -30.58
CA ALA A 63 -19.71 -58.48 -29.68
C ALA A 63 -19.42 -57.56 -28.49
N LEU A 64 -18.25 -57.66 -27.88
CA LEU A 64 -17.79 -56.74 -26.80
C LEU A 64 -17.69 -55.30 -27.29
N LEU A 65 -17.11 -55.12 -28.50
CA LEU A 65 -17.02 -53.81 -29.11
C LEU A 65 -18.40 -53.19 -29.35
N LYS A 66 -19.31 -53.98 -29.93
CA LYS A 66 -20.70 -53.57 -30.17
C LYS A 66 -21.42 -53.24 -28.87
N ALA A 67 -21.27 -54.07 -27.84
CA ALA A 67 -21.87 -53.82 -26.53
C ALA A 67 -21.37 -52.52 -25.92
N LYS A 68 -20.06 -52.25 -25.99
CA LYS A 68 -19.46 -51.00 -25.53
C LYS A 68 -19.98 -49.80 -26.31
N GLN A 69 -20.13 -49.92 -27.63
CA GLN A 69 -20.68 -48.82 -28.46
C GLN A 69 -22.15 -48.53 -28.15
N GLU A 70 -22.98 -49.55 -27.97
CA GLU A 70 -24.39 -49.36 -27.63
C GLU A 70 -24.60 -48.83 -26.22
N ALA A 71 -23.82 -49.33 -25.23
CA ALA A 71 -23.84 -48.76 -23.88
C ALA A 71 -23.39 -47.29 -23.89
N ALA A 72 -22.31 -46.98 -24.63
CA ALA A 72 -21.83 -45.61 -24.79
C ALA A 72 -22.91 -44.70 -25.38
N ARG A 73 -23.63 -45.19 -26.41
CA ARG A 73 -24.74 -44.42 -27.02
C ARG A 73 -25.85 -44.13 -26.01
N ILE A 74 -26.23 -45.13 -25.20
CA ILE A 74 -27.28 -44.94 -24.17
C ILE A 74 -26.87 -43.93 -23.13
N HIS A 75 -25.65 -44.03 -22.58
CA HIS A 75 -25.15 -43.05 -21.62
C HIS A 75 -25.03 -41.65 -22.23
N TYR A 76 -24.57 -41.53 -23.47
CA TYR A 76 -24.52 -40.27 -24.20
C TYR A 76 -25.88 -39.61 -24.34
N GLU A 77 -26.90 -40.36 -24.80
CA GLU A 77 -28.27 -39.83 -24.97
C GLU A 77 -28.91 -39.46 -23.63
N ARG A 78 -28.61 -40.22 -22.54
CA ARG A 78 -29.01 -39.84 -21.17
C ARG A 78 -28.36 -38.55 -20.74
N ALA A 79 -27.05 -38.43 -20.89
CA ALA A 79 -26.33 -37.23 -20.55
C ALA A 79 -26.85 -36.01 -21.33
N LYS A 80 -27.06 -36.15 -22.61
CA LYS A 80 -27.60 -35.11 -23.50
C LYS A 80 -29.03 -34.69 -23.14
N SER A 81 -29.91 -35.65 -22.86
CA SER A 81 -31.26 -35.37 -22.39
C SER A 81 -31.27 -34.67 -21.02
N SER A 82 -30.44 -35.15 -20.09
CA SER A 82 -30.29 -34.52 -18.77
C SER A 82 -29.76 -33.09 -18.88
N LEU A 83 -28.83 -32.83 -19.78
CA LEU A 83 -28.31 -31.48 -20.01
C LEU A 83 -29.39 -30.52 -20.55
N ALA A 84 -30.26 -31.01 -21.45
CA ALA A 84 -31.37 -30.21 -22.01
C ALA A 84 -32.44 -29.85 -20.97
N GLN A 85 -32.56 -30.62 -19.88
CA GLN A 85 -33.54 -30.43 -18.81
C GLN A 85 -32.95 -29.83 -17.54
N SER A 86 -31.62 -29.72 -17.43
CA SER A 86 -30.95 -29.29 -16.24
C SER A 86 -30.95 -27.79 -16.09
N GLN A 87 -31.01 -27.31 -14.82
CA GLN A 87 -30.54 -25.98 -14.46
C GLN A 87 -29.01 -25.93 -14.61
N GLU A 88 -28.47 -24.83 -15.15
CA GLU A 88 -27.02 -24.65 -15.35
C GLU A 88 -26.31 -24.39 -14.04
N SER A 89 -26.33 -25.33 -13.10
CA SER A 89 -25.52 -25.31 -11.88
C SER A 89 -24.38 -26.32 -11.98
N ILE A 90 -23.26 -26.00 -11.35
CA ILE A 90 -22.06 -26.86 -11.39
C ILE A 90 -22.38 -28.27 -10.87
N PRO A 91 -23.05 -28.47 -9.72
CA PRO A 91 -23.37 -29.80 -9.23
C PRO A 91 -24.24 -30.60 -10.20
N ALA A 92 -25.20 -29.96 -10.88
CA ALA A 92 -26.02 -30.62 -11.88
C ALA A 92 -25.19 -31.04 -13.10
N LEU A 93 -24.30 -30.16 -13.58
CA LEU A 93 -23.43 -30.47 -14.71
C LEU A 93 -22.38 -31.54 -14.35
N GLU A 94 -21.89 -31.58 -13.12
CA GLU A 94 -20.98 -32.63 -12.64
C GLU A 94 -21.67 -34.02 -12.63
N GLN A 95 -22.94 -34.08 -12.26
CA GLN A 95 -23.71 -35.33 -12.34
C GLN A 95 -23.88 -35.81 -13.78
N ILE A 96 -24.15 -34.87 -14.69
CA ILE A 96 -24.26 -35.17 -16.14
C ILE A 96 -22.87 -35.56 -16.69
N SER A 97 -21.81 -34.96 -16.20
CA SER A 97 -20.44 -35.28 -16.60
C SER A 97 -20.05 -36.72 -16.24
N LYS A 98 -20.58 -37.28 -15.15
CA LYS A 98 -20.36 -38.71 -14.80
C LYS A 98 -20.93 -39.63 -15.85
N GLU A 99 -22.18 -39.39 -16.30
CA GLU A 99 -22.79 -40.13 -17.38
C GLU A 99 -22.04 -39.97 -18.70
N SER A 100 -21.61 -38.76 -19.02
CA SER A 100 -20.78 -38.45 -20.18
C SER A 100 -19.43 -39.15 -20.15
N ALA A 101 -18.80 -39.25 -18.96
CA ALA A 101 -17.54 -39.97 -18.76
C ALA A 101 -17.71 -41.50 -18.97
N LEU A 102 -18.84 -42.08 -18.53
CA LEU A 102 -19.13 -43.48 -18.80
C LEU A 102 -19.24 -43.73 -20.31
N ALA A 103 -19.96 -42.89 -21.04
CA ALA A 103 -20.07 -42.98 -22.49
C ALA A 103 -18.68 -42.88 -23.16
N TYR A 104 -17.87 -41.90 -22.77
CA TYR A 104 -16.52 -41.71 -23.32
C TYR A 104 -15.56 -42.86 -23.03
N ASN A 105 -15.59 -43.40 -21.82
CA ASN A 105 -14.74 -44.55 -21.46
C ASN A 105 -15.09 -45.83 -22.24
N MET A 106 -16.36 -46.00 -22.62
CA MET A 106 -16.83 -47.16 -23.40
C MET A 106 -16.51 -47.02 -24.90
N ASP A 107 -16.61 -45.83 -25.47
CA ASP A 107 -16.28 -45.56 -26.88
C ASP A 107 -15.50 -44.25 -27.06
N PRO A 108 -14.19 -44.24 -26.74
CA PRO A 108 -13.36 -43.05 -26.83
C PRO A 108 -13.06 -42.57 -28.25
N ASN A 109 -13.31 -43.43 -29.27
CA ASN A 109 -13.10 -43.10 -30.68
C ASN A 109 -14.30 -42.40 -31.33
N ASN A 110 -15.43 -42.37 -30.65
CA ASN A 110 -16.65 -41.70 -31.15
C ASN A 110 -16.49 -40.19 -31.00
N LYS A 111 -16.36 -39.51 -32.13
CA LYS A 111 -16.12 -38.05 -32.17
C LYS A 111 -17.23 -37.25 -31.50
N ALA A 112 -18.50 -37.68 -31.62
CA ALA A 112 -19.63 -36.96 -31.00
C ALA A 112 -19.61 -37.08 -29.48
N ILE A 113 -19.37 -38.28 -28.94
CA ILE A 113 -19.26 -38.54 -27.50
C ILE A 113 -18.07 -37.76 -26.92
N LYS A 114 -16.91 -37.85 -27.58
CA LYS A 114 -15.71 -37.15 -27.16
C LYS A 114 -15.94 -35.63 -27.12
N SER A 115 -16.41 -35.03 -28.19
CA SER A 115 -16.68 -33.58 -28.25
C SER A 115 -17.68 -33.15 -27.18
N PHE A 116 -18.74 -33.91 -26.94
CA PHE A 116 -19.70 -33.61 -25.89
C PHE A 116 -19.09 -33.68 -24.50
N HIS A 117 -18.30 -34.72 -24.24
CA HIS A 117 -17.59 -34.87 -22.96
C HIS A 117 -16.61 -33.73 -22.72
N ASP A 118 -15.77 -33.39 -23.70
CA ASP A 118 -14.75 -32.32 -23.60
C ASP A 118 -15.44 -30.97 -23.42
N ASN A 119 -16.48 -30.64 -24.20
CA ASN A 119 -17.23 -29.39 -24.07
C ASN A 119 -17.91 -29.25 -22.69
N LEU A 120 -18.49 -30.34 -22.17
CA LEU A 120 -19.13 -30.31 -20.86
C LEU A 120 -18.09 -30.08 -19.74
N ARG A 121 -16.93 -30.72 -19.84
CA ARG A 121 -15.82 -30.54 -18.91
C ARG A 121 -15.26 -29.11 -18.94
N GLU A 122 -15.08 -28.56 -20.14
CA GLU A 122 -14.65 -27.16 -20.32
C GLU A 122 -15.67 -26.19 -19.72
N LYS A 123 -16.96 -26.42 -19.96
CA LYS A 123 -18.04 -25.62 -19.37
C LYS A 123 -18.00 -25.66 -17.83
N ILE A 124 -17.85 -26.83 -17.24
CA ILE A 124 -17.73 -26.98 -15.78
C ILE A 124 -16.50 -26.21 -15.24
N ASN A 125 -15.35 -26.34 -15.90
CA ASN A 125 -14.13 -25.64 -15.50
C ASN A 125 -14.30 -24.12 -15.57
N THR A 126 -14.92 -23.62 -16.62
CA THR A 126 -15.20 -22.18 -16.80
C THR A 126 -16.15 -21.66 -15.73
N LEU A 127 -17.21 -22.38 -15.41
CA LEU A 127 -18.15 -22.00 -14.36
C LEU A 127 -17.50 -22.04 -12.97
N ASN A 128 -16.66 -23.05 -12.69
CA ASN A 128 -15.88 -23.12 -11.44
C ASN A 128 -14.93 -21.92 -11.30
N ALA A 129 -14.19 -21.58 -12.35
CA ALA A 129 -13.32 -20.40 -12.36
C ALA A 129 -14.11 -19.10 -12.12
N THR A 130 -15.30 -19.00 -12.75
CA THR A 130 -16.21 -17.84 -12.58
C THR A 130 -16.71 -17.75 -11.13
N ALA A 131 -17.20 -18.86 -10.57
CA ALA A 131 -17.67 -18.90 -9.18
C ALA A 131 -16.57 -18.51 -8.20
N LYS A 132 -15.36 -19.05 -8.35
CA LYS A 132 -14.18 -18.70 -7.55
C LYS A 132 -13.82 -17.22 -7.65
N SER A 133 -13.83 -16.67 -8.87
CA SER A 133 -13.53 -15.25 -9.11
C SER A 133 -14.55 -14.33 -8.43
N LEU A 134 -15.85 -14.60 -8.63
CA LEU A 134 -16.93 -13.82 -8.02
C LEU A 134 -16.90 -13.90 -6.49
N TYR A 135 -16.62 -15.08 -5.95
CA TYR A 135 -16.47 -15.26 -4.50
C TYR A 135 -15.33 -14.46 -3.92
N SER A 136 -14.14 -14.47 -4.55
CA SER A 136 -13.00 -13.66 -4.13
C SER A 136 -13.26 -12.14 -4.25
N GLN A 137 -13.93 -11.72 -5.35
CA GLN A 137 -14.31 -10.31 -5.52
C GLN A 137 -15.32 -9.87 -4.45
N SER A 138 -16.27 -10.73 -4.08
CA SER A 138 -17.24 -10.41 -3.03
C SER A 138 -16.59 -10.15 -1.68
N GLU A 139 -15.49 -10.82 -1.37
CA GLU A 139 -14.72 -10.58 -0.15
C GLU A 139 -14.11 -9.18 -0.14
N THR A 140 -13.56 -8.75 -1.27
CA THR A 140 -13.03 -7.39 -1.43
C THR A 140 -14.12 -6.34 -1.27
N ASP A 141 -15.33 -6.59 -1.82
CA ASP A 141 -16.47 -5.69 -1.69
C ASP A 141 -16.96 -5.63 -0.23
N MET A 142 -17.01 -6.77 0.46
CA MET A 142 -17.35 -6.81 1.91
C MET A 142 -16.34 -6.04 2.77
N GLN A 143 -15.05 -6.10 2.45
CA GLN A 143 -14.01 -5.33 3.16
C GLN A 143 -14.16 -3.81 2.93
N LYS A 144 -14.70 -3.41 1.78
CA LYS A 144 -15.01 -2.02 1.45
C LYS A 144 -16.41 -1.58 1.92
N GLU A 145 -17.15 -2.46 2.58
CA GLU A 145 -18.55 -2.25 2.98
C GLU A 145 -19.50 -1.99 1.80
N ASP A 146 -19.10 -2.40 0.58
CA ASP A 146 -19.98 -2.38 -0.60
C ASP A 146 -20.89 -3.62 -0.60
N TRP A 147 -21.85 -3.59 0.33
CA TRP A 147 -22.76 -4.70 0.60
C TRP A 147 -23.62 -5.10 -0.60
N MET A 148 -24.00 -4.12 -1.45
CA MET A 148 -24.83 -4.40 -2.64
C MET A 148 -24.03 -5.13 -3.72
N ALA A 149 -22.79 -4.71 -3.98
CA ALA A 149 -21.92 -5.39 -4.93
C ALA A 149 -21.56 -6.80 -4.46
N ALA A 150 -21.25 -6.96 -3.17
CA ALA A 150 -20.97 -8.26 -2.55
C ALA A 150 -22.20 -9.20 -2.65
N LEU A 151 -23.40 -8.70 -2.33
CA LEU A 151 -24.65 -9.46 -2.42
C LEU A 151 -24.91 -9.97 -3.83
N ALA A 152 -24.76 -9.11 -4.83
CA ALA A 152 -24.98 -9.47 -6.23
C ALA A 152 -24.05 -10.60 -6.67
N LYS A 153 -22.77 -10.52 -6.31
CA LYS A 153 -21.77 -11.56 -6.65
C LYS A 153 -22.04 -12.88 -5.91
N LEU A 154 -22.31 -12.83 -4.60
CA LEU A 154 -22.59 -14.04 -3.82
C LEU A 154 -23.90 -14.74 -4.26
N ARG A 155 -24.92 -13.99 -4.66
CA ARG A 155 -26.12 -14.56 -5.25
C ARG A 155 -25.82 -15.27 -6.57
N GLN A 156 -24.92 -14.73 -7.39
CA GLN A 156 -24.45 -15.40 -8.61
C GLN A 156 -23.64 -16.66 -8.28
N VAL A 157 -22.74 -16.61 -7.30
CA VAL A 157 -22.00 -17.79 -6.84
C VAL A 157 -22.97 -18.87 -6.38
N ASN A 158 -23.96 -18.53 -5.53
CA ASN A 158 -24.93 -19.48 -5.02
C ASN A 158 -25.82 -20.08 -6.11
N LYS A 159 -26.12 -19.32 -7.19
CA LYS A 159 -26.85 -19.83 -8.38
C LYS A 159 -25.99 -20.80 -9.19
N LEU A 160 -24.71 -20.49 -9.40
CA LEU A 160 -23.79 -21.32 -10.18
C LEU A 160 -23.38 -22.56 -9.40
N PHE A 161 -23.09 -22.40 -8.10
CA PHE A 161 -22.63 -23.45 -7.22
C PHE A 161 -23.28 -23.34 -5.84
N PRO A 162 -24.48 -23.91 -5.65
CA PRO A 162 -25.12 -23.94 -4.34
C PRO A 162 -24.24 -24.62 -3.29
N GLY A 163 -24.01 -23.94 -2.17
CA GLY A 163 -23.16 -24.45 -1.09
C GLY A 163 -21.65 -24.31 -1.33
N TYR A 164 -21.23 -23.43 -2.26
CA TYR A 164 -19.82 -23.13 -2.47
C TYR A 164 -19.21 -22.42 -1.25
N GLU A 165 -18.17 -23.03 -0.68
CA GLU A 165 -17.44 -22.51 0.50
C GLU A 165 -18.42 -22.00 1.60
N ASP A 166 -18.14 -20.83 2.19
CA ASP A 166 -18.98 -20.19 3.20
C ASP A 166 -19.99 -19.16 2.61
N THR A 167 -20.35 -19.30 1.33
CA THR A 167 -21.26 -18.36 0.63
C THR A 167 -22.56 -18.11 1.42
N GLY A 168 -23.13 -19.16 2.03
CA GLY A 168 -24.33 -19.03 2.86
C GLY A 168 -24.12 -18.16 4.10
N ALA A 169 -22.99 -18.32 4.79
CA ALA A 169 -22.65 -17.52 5.96
C ALA A 169 -22.37 -16.05 5.57
N ARG A 170 -21.71 -15.82 4.45
CA ARG A 170 -21.48 -14.47 3.92
C ARG A 170 -22.77 -13.77 3.52
N LEU A 171 -23.67 -14.47 2.85
CA LEU A 171 -25.01 -13.94 2.55
C LEU A 171 -25.76 -13.55 3.82
N ALA A 172 -25.79 -14.41 4.85
CA ALA A 172 -26.42 -14.10 6.13
C ALA A 172 -25.79 -12.88 6.82
N LYS A 173 -24.46 -12.73 6.75
CA LYS A 173 -23.77 -11.55 7.26
C LYS A 173 -24.19 -10.28 6.52
N ILE A 174 -24.29 -10.32 5.19
CA ILE A 174 -24.76 -9.17 4.40
C ILE A 174 -26.22 -8.83 4.75
N GLU A 175 -27.08 -9.84 4.90
CA GLU A 175 -28.48 -9.65 5.30
C GLU A 175 -28.59 -8.97 6.67
N GLN A 176 -27.68 -9.20 7.56
CA GLN A 176 -27.65 -8.59 8.89
C GLN A 176 -26.98 -7.22 8.89
N GLU A 177 -25.70 -7.14 8.50
CA GLU A 177 -24.90 -5.92 8.62
C GLU A 177 -25.20 -4.90 7.52
N GLY A 178 -25.38 -5.37 6.29
CA GLY A 178 -25.70 -4.51 5.15
C GLY A 178 -27.11 -3.88 5.31
N ALA A 179 -28.12 -4.68 5.65
CA ALA A 179 -29.44 -4.15 5.88
C ALA A 179 -29.47 -3.17 7.08
N LYS A 180 -28.73 -3.45 8.16
CA LYS A 180 -28.57 -2.55 9.30
C LYS A 180 -27.99 -1.21 8.90
N LEU A 181 -26.91 -1.22 8.11
CA LEU A 181 -26.25 0.01 7.65
C LEU A 181 -27.22 0.91 6.87
N PHE A 182 -27.86 0.36 5.84
CA PHE A 182 -28.80 1.13 5.01
C PHE A 182 -30.05 1.55 5.75
N TYR A 183 -30.56 0.72 6.68
CA TYR A 183 -31.65 1.11 7.57
C TYR A 183 -31.27 2.32 8.44
N GLN A 184 -30.09 2.31 9.07
CA GLN A 184 -29.61 3.41 9.89
C GLN A 184 -29.38 4.69 9.08
N GLN A 185 -28.84 4.55 7.86
CA GLN A 185 -28.71 5.67 6.91
C GLN A 185 -30.08 6.25 6.58
N GLY A 186 -31.05 5.41 6.24
CA GLY A 186 -32.42 5.84 5.96
C GLY A 186 -33.06 6.58 7.13
N VAL A 187 -32.92 6.07 8.36
CA VAL A 187 -33.40 6.75 9.57
C VAL A 187 -32.74 8.10 9.79
N THR A 188 -31.43 8.17 9.54
CA THR A 188 -30.68 9.44 9.68
C THR A 188 -31.14 10.48 8.66
N LEU A 189 -31.27 10.06 7.41
CA LEU A 189 -31.77 10.90 6.31
C LEU A 189 -33.24 11.36 6.53
N SER A 190 -34.07 10.46 7.08
CA SER A 190 -35.45 10.81 7.47
C SER A 190 -35.50 11.90 8.55
N LYS A 191 -34.59 11.88 9.54
CA LYS A 191 -34.47 12.94 10.55
C LYS A 191 -34.01 14.26 9.94
N GLN A 192 -33.26 14.22 8.84
CA GLN A 192 -32.83 15.39 8.05
C GLN A 192 -33.90 15.83 7.04
N GLU A 193 -35.04 15.14 6.99
CA GLU A 193 -36.14 15.35 6.04
C GLU A 193 -35.65 15.25 4.58
N ASP A 194 -34.64 14.44 4.32
CA ASP A 194 -34.19 14.08 2.97
C ASP A 194 -34.87 12.77 2.53
N TRP A 195 -36.17 12.89 2.21
CA TRP A 195 -37.03 11.75 1.95
C TRP A 195 -36.63 10.96 0.72
N LYS A 196 -36.11 11.63 -0.31
CA LYS A 196 -35.61 10.98 -1.51
C LYS A 196 -34.44 10.03 -1.20
N MET A 197 -33.44 10.56 -0.49
CA MET A 197 -32.27 9.74 -0.12
C MET A 197 -32.64 8.71 0.96
N ALA A 198 -33.57 9.05 1.87
CA ALA A 198 -34.07 8.10 2.84
C ALA A 198 -34.78 6.90 2.17
N ALA A 199 -35.66 7.17 1.19
CA ALA A 199 -36.31 6.12 0.40
C ALA A 199 -35.31 5.23 -0.33
N GLN A 200 -34.27 5.82 -0.93
CA GLN A 200 -33.20 5.02 -1.58
C GLN A 200 -32.46 4.14 -0.58
N ALA A 201 -32.12 4.65 0.59
CA ALA A 201 -31.46 3.88 1.63
C ALA A 201 -32.36 2.76 2.17
N PHE A 202 -33.63 3.03 2.45
CA PHE A 202 -34.56 1.99 2.87
C PHE A 202 -34.80 0.94 1.77
N LYS A 203 -34.87 1.36 0.49
CA LYS A 203 -34.95 0.43 -0.64
C LYS A 203 -33.74 -0.49 -0.71
N ALA A 204 -32.54 0.04 -0.53
CA ALA A 204 -31.34 -0.78 -0.46
C ALA A 204 -31.37 -1.78 0.71
N ALA A 205 -31.89 -1.37 1.88
CA ALA A 205 -32.08 -2.27 3.00
C ALA A 205 -33.10 -3.38 2.69
N ILE A 206 -34.21 -3.06 2.00
CA ILE A 206 -35.24 -4.04 1.55
C ILE A 206 -34.64 -5.02 0.54
N ASP A 207 -33.86 -4.56 -0.42
CA ASP A 207 -33.24 -5.38 -1.46
C ASP A 207 -32.22 -6.39 -0.86
N ILE A 208 -31.66 -6.07 0.30
CA ILE A 208 -30.80 -6.98 1.08
C ILE A 208 -31.67 -7.91 1.94
N ASN A 209 -32.50 -7.35 2.82
CA ASN A 209 -33.37 -8.10 3.73
C ASN A 209 -34.72 -7.39 3.86
N PRO A 210 -35.76 -7.86 3.14
CA PRO A 210 -37.09 -7.25 3.16
C PRO A 210 -37.80 -7.31 4.51
N ASN A 211 -37.38 -8.22 5.39
CA ASN A 211 -37.97 -8.41 6.73
C ASN A 211 -37.18 -7.73 7.84
N TYR A 212 -36.25 -6.80 7.49
CA TYR A 212 -35.44 -6.11 8.49
C TYR A 212 -36.25 -5.04 9.25
N TYR A 213 -36.64 -5.34 10.49
CA TYR A 213 -37.48 -4.47 11.32
C TYR A 213 -38.73 -3.94 10.57
N ASP A 214 -38.93 -2.62 10.59
CA ASP A 214 -40.05 -1.90 9.97
C ASP A 214 -39.64 -1.18 8.67
N VAL A 215 -38.59 -1.68 8.00
CA VAL A 215 -37.97 -1.02 6.81
C VAL A 215 -38.97 -0.74 5.70
N GLU A 216 -39.88 -1.69 5.42
CA GLU A 216 -40.92 -1.52 4.38
C GLU A 216 -41.85 -0.37 4.71
N LYS A 217 -42.29 -0.26 5.99
CA LYS A 217 -43.12 0.83 6.46
C LYS A 217 -42.41 2.17 6.33
N LEU A 218 -41.14 2.23 6.72
CA LEU A 218 -40.35 3.47 6.64
C LEU A 218 -40.09 3.87 5.17
N TYR A 219 -39.90 2.88 4.32
CA TYR A 219 -39.77 3.11 2.87
C TYR A 219 -41.05 3.76 2.29
N GLN A 220 -42.23 3.18 2.60
CA GLN A 220 -43.52 3.72 2.15
C GLN A 220 -43.78 5.13 2.73
N ASP A 221 -43.42 5.36 3.99
CA ASP A 221 -43.51 6.69 4.62
C ASP A 221 -42.60 7.69 3.88
N ALA A 222 -41.35 7.31 3.58
CA ALA A 222 -40.41 8.17 2.87
C ALA A 222 -40.90 8.49 1.46
N ILE A 223 -41.40 7.52 0.70
CA ILE A 223 -42.01 7.77 -0.65
C ILE A 223 -43.20 8.71 -0.56
N SER A 224 -44.07 8.52 0.43
CA SER A 224 -45.25 9.36 0.59
C SER A 224 -44.91 10.82 0.83
N LYS A 225 -43.72 11.10 1.37
CA LYS A 225 -43.20 12.44 1.67
C LYS A 225 -42.23 12.97 0.59
N ASP A 226 -41.84 12.13 -0.35
CA ASP A 226 -40.91 12.49 -1.44
C ASP A 226 -41.66 13.15 -2.60
N ASN A 227 -42.29 14.30 -2.34
CA ASN A 227 -43.03 15.06 -3.36
C ASN A 227 -43.07 16.57 -3.03
N ALA A 228 -43.36 17.37 -4.07
CA ALA A 228 -43.38 18.82 -3.94
C ALA A 228 -44.38 19.34 -2.90
N ASP A 229 -45.59 18.74 -2.83
CA ASP A 229 -46.67 19.24 -1.98
C ASP A 229 -46.33 19.03 -0.49
N TYR A 230 -45.66 17.95 -0.14
CA TYR A 230 -45.11 17.75 1.20
C TYR A 230 -44.07 18.83 1.56
N TYR A 231 -43.11 19.10 0.67
CA TYR A 231 -42.07 20.06 0.95
C TYR A 231 -42.63 21.49 1.01
N ILE A 232 -43.66 21.84 0.20
CA ILE A 232 -44.37 23.13 0.31
C ILE A 232 -45.05 23.27 1.67
N ALA A 233 -45.81 22.25 2.09
CA ALA A 233 -46.48 22.27 3.40
C ALA A 233 -45.48 22.35 4.57
N ALA A 234 -44.33 21.65 4.48
CA ALA A 234 -43.28 21.77 5.46
C ALA A 234 -42.61 23.12 5.51
N ALA A 235 -42.38 23.73 4.33
CA ALA A 235 -41.87 25.08 4.19
C ALA A 235 -42.82 26.13 4.79
N ASP A 236 -44.12 26.05 4.50
CA ASP A 236 -45.15 26.94 5.06
C ASP A 236 -45.22 26.84 6.60
N LYS A 237 -45.10 25.61 7.13
CA LYS A 237 -45.01 25.40 8.56
C LYS A 237 -43.78 26.08 9.16
N ALA A 238 -42.60 25.89 8.51
CA ALA A 238 -41.36 26.50 8.95
C ALA A 238 -41.37 28.04 8.88
N VAL A 239 -42.05 28.63 7.91
CA VAL A 239 -42.29 30.08 7.84
C VAL A 239 -43.10 30.58 9.04
N ARG A 240 -44.18 29.87 9.40
CA ARG A 240 -45.01 30.21 10.56
C ARG A 240 -44.24 30.12 11.90
N THR A 241 -43.29 29.20 11.99
CA THR A 241 -42.44 29.05 13.19
C THR A 241 -41.15 29.87 13.13
N GLN A 242 -40.98 30.71 12.10
CA GLN A 242 -39.81 31.56 11.84
C GLN A 242 -38.48 30.75 11.74
N SER A 243 -38.60 29.48 11.36
CA SER A 243 -37.43 28.60 11.09
C SER A 243 -36.96 28.85 9.64
N TRP A 244 -36.33 29.99 9.41
CA TRP A 244 -36.09 30.56 8.08
C TRP A 244 -35.22 29.66 7.18
N GLU A 245 -34.14 29.15 7.71
CA GLU A 245 -33.22 28.28 6.95
C GLU A 245 -33.93 26.99 6.51
N LYS A 246 -34.75 26.41 7.41
CA LYS A 246 -35.57 25.24 7.10
C LYS A 246 -36.63 25.59 6.05
N ALA A 247 -37.29 26.72 6.17
CA ALA A 247 -38.31 27.15 5.20
C ALA A 247 -37.72 27.28 3.79
N ILE A 248 -36.56 27.95 3.65
CA ILE A 248 -35.86 28.13 2.39
C ILE A 248 -35.45 26.78 1.81
N SER A 249 -34.82 25.91 2.61
CA SER A 249 -34.39 24.55 2.18
C SER A 249 -35.58 23.72 1.70
N MET A 250 -36.75 23.77 2.38
CA MET A 250 -37.93 23.02 1.96
C MET A 250 -38.53 23.55 0.67
N TYR A 251 -38.60 24.89 0.47
CA TYR A 251 -39.03 25.44 -0.81
C TYR A 251 -38.06 25.13 -1.94
N GLU A 252 -36.73 25.10 -1.69
CA GLU A 252 -35.74 24.69 -2.69
C GLU A 252 -35.94 23.22 -3.10
N LYS A 253 -36.18 22.35 -2.14
CA LYS A 253 -36.54 20.94 -2.40
C LYS A 253 -37.83 20.86 -3.22
N ALA A 254 -38.88 21.59 -2.84
CA ALA A 254 -40.14 21.62 -3.59
C ALA A 254 -39.94 22.06 -5.05
N LEU A 255 -39.14 23.11 -5.27
CA LEU A 255 -38.84 23.63 -6.58
C LEU A 255 -38.06 22.63 -7.45
N ALA A 256 -37.20 21.75 -6.83
CA ALA A 256 -36.54 20.70 -7.55
C ALA A 256 -37.50 19.65 -8.17
N TYR A 257 -38.69 19.47 -7.58
CA TYR A 257 -39.77 18.66 -8.15
C TYR A 257 -40.65 19.39 -9.18
N LYS A 258 -40.76 20.70 -9.06
CA LYS A 258 -41.58 21.55 -9.95
C LYS A 258 -40.75 22.74 -10.49
N PRO A 259 -39.71 22.50 -11.29
CA PRO A 259 -38.72 23.53 -11.66
C PRO A 259 -39.33 24.67 -12.48
N GLU A 260 -40.42 24.43 -13.19
CA GLU A 260 -41.13 25.41 -14.02
C GLU A 260 -42.22 26.17 -13.25
N ASP A 261 -42.40 25.89 -11.94
CA ASP A 261 -43.41 26.60 -11.13
C ASP A 261 -42.95 28.02 -10.77
N GLN A 262 -43.36 28.97 -11.57
CA GLN A 262 -43.02 30.39 -11.43
C GLN A 262 -43.57 30.98 -10.12
N SER A 263 -44.72 30.50 -9.64
CA SER A 263 -45.32 30.97 -8.38
C SER A 263 -44.47 30.55 -7.19
N LEU A 264 -44.04 29.27 -7.18
CA LEU A 264 -43.16 28.73 -6.14
C LEU A 264 -41.78 29.40 -6.16
N SER A 265 -41.22 29.62 -7.35
CA SER A 265 -39.97 30.38 -7.54
C SER A 265 -40.04 31.81 -6.99
N ASN A 266 -41.10 32.53 -7.29
CA ASN A 266 -41.33 33.88 -6.76
C ASN A 266 -41.52 33.88 -5.24
N THR A 267 -42.24 32.90 -4.70
CA THR A 267 -42.42 32.72 -3.23
C THR A 267 -41.06 32.53 -2.55
N LEU A 268 -40.22 31.64 -3.06
CA LEU A 268 -38.88 31.41 -2.54
C LEU A 268 -37.99 32.66 -2.61
N LYS A 269 -38.03 33.39 -3.76
CA LYS A 269 -37.27 34.62 -3.91
C LYS A 269 -37.71 35.67 -2.88
N THR A 270 -39.02 35.91 -2.74
CA THR A 270 -39.57 36.87 -1.77
C THR A 270 -39.21 36.51 -0.34
N LEU A 271 -39.26 35.17 0.00
CA LEU A 271 -38.83 34.70 1.28
C LEU A 271 -37.34 34.95 1.54
N LYS A 272 -36.48 34.66 0.56
CA LYS A 272 -35.02 34.89 0.67
C LYS A 272 -34.74 36.38 0.88
N GLU A 273 -35.41 37.28 0.17
CA GLU A 273 -35.28 38.73 0.34
C GLU A 273 -35.72 39.18 1.74
N LYS A 274 -36.85 38.68 2.23
CA LYS A 274 -37.31 38.96 3.59
C LYS A 274 -36.34 38.48 4.66
N VAL A 275 -35.87 37.24 4.54
CA VAL A 275 -34.92 36.62 5.48
C VAL A 275 -33.56 37.30 5.43
N GLY A 276 -33.10 37.69 4.23
CA GLY A 276 -31.88 38.48 4.08
C GLY A 276 -31.91 39.79 4.84
N ARG A 277 -33.04 40.49 4.80
CA ARG A 277 -33.23 41.74 5.59
C ARG A 277 -33.22 41.47 7.11
N ILE A 278 -33.90 40.43 7.57
CA ILE A 278 -33.89 40.03 9.00
C ILE A 278 -32.45 39.74 9.46
N TYR A 279 -31.69 38.98 8.69
CA TYR A 279 -30.29 38.66 9.05
C TYR A 279 -29.37 39.86 8.98
N PHE A 280 -29.66 40.82 8.06
CA PHE A 280 -28.94 42.08 8.01
C PHE A 280 -29.16 42.90 9.30
N ASP A 281 -30.41 43.07 9.73
CA ASP A 281 -30.75 43.79 10.96
C ASP A 281 -30.13 43.14 12.20
N GLU A 282 -30.13 41.81 12.22
CA GLU A 282 -29.43 41.03 13.27
C GLU A 282 -27.90 41.27 13.21
N ALA A 283 -27.30 41.28 12.02
CA ALA A 283 -25.86 41.50 11.84
C ALA A 283 -25.46 42.89 12.36
N VAL A 284 -26.24 43.93 12.04
CA VAL A 284 -26.01 45.30 12.52
C VAL A 284 -26.10 45.34 14.05
N LYS A 285 -27.16 44.78 14.65
CA LYS A 285 -27.36 44.74 16.10
C LYS A 285 -26.20 44.01 16.82
N LEU A 286 -25.79 42.87 16.29
CA LEU A 286 -24.67 42.07 16.86
C LEU A 286 -23.34 42.82 16.74
N ALA A 287 -23.09 43.51 15.63
CA ALA A 287 -21.90 44.32 15.46
C ALA A 287 -21.85 45.51 16.45
N ASP A 288 -23.00 46.15 16.73
CA ASP A 288 -23.10 47.22 17.72
C ASP A 288 -22.90 46.74 19.16
N GLN A 289 -23.29 45.48 19.45
CA GLN A 289 -23.02 44.82 20.72
C GLN A 289 -21.58 44.31 20.84
N GLY A 290 -20.75 44.47 19.82
CA GLY A 290 -19.35 44.00 19.82
C GLY A 290 -19.19 42.49 19.59
N MET A 291 -20.29 41.74 19.28
CA MET A 291 -20.27 40.33 18.92
C MET A 291 -19.90 40.15 17.45
N LEU A 292 -18.65 40.50 17.10
CA LEU A 292 -18.22 40.64 15.71
C LEU A 292 -18.29 39.37 14.90
N TYR A 293 -17.91 38.21 15.50
CA TYR A 293 -18.00 36.93 14.78
C TYR A 293 -19.45 36.55 14.45
N ALA A 294 -20.35 36.70 15.40
CA ALA A 294 -21.78 36.43 15.17
C ALA A 294 -22.35 37.36 14.09
N ALA A 295 -21.95 38.65 14.10
CA ALA A 295 -22.34 39.62 13.08
C ALA A 295 -21.87 39.21 11.67
N LEU A 296 -20.62 38.73 11.54
CA LEU A 296 -20.08 38.23 10.26
C LEU A 296 -20.85 37.01 9.77
N ARG A 297 -21.18 36.07 10.65
CA ARG A 297 -21.98 34.89 10.28
C ARG A 297 -23.36 35.28 9.74
N ARG A 298 -24.00 36.30 10.33
CA ARG A 298 -25.27 36.82 9.81
C ARG A 298 -25.06 37.51 8.45
N ALA A 299 -23.98 38.26 8.29
CA ALA A 299 -23.67 38.92 7.02
C ALA A 299 -23.40 37.90 5.89
N GLU A 300 -22.77 36.77 6.18
CA GLU A 300 -22.59 35.64 5.25
C GLU A 300 -23.95 35.11 4.76
N LEU A 301 -24.91 34.91 5.69
CA LEU A 301 -26.25 34.47 5.33
C LEU A 301 -27.00 35.52 4.44
N VAL A 302 -26.81 36.81 4.71
CA VAL A 302 -27.33 37.88 3.80
C VAL A 302 -26.76 37.71 2.41
N LYS A 303 -25.45 37.52 2.27
CA LYS A 303 -24.79 37.30 0.99
C LYS A 303 -25.31 36.03 0.28
N SER A 304 -25.57 34.98 1.01
CA SER A 304 -26.04 33.69 0.46
C SER A 304 -27.51 33.81 -0.03
N TYR A 305 -28.37 34.45 0.72
CA TYR A 305 -29.81 34.47 0.41
C TYR A 305 -30.21 35.63 -0.50
N THR A 306 -29.52 36.77 -0.40
CA THR A 306 -29.91 38.01 -1.14
C THR A 306 -28.67 38.71 -1.72
N PRO A 307 -27.99 38.10 -2.72
CA PRO A 307 -26.79 38.70 -3.31
C PRO A 307 -27.01 40.14 -3.87
N SER A 308 -28.21 40.43 -4.31
CA SER A 308 -28.60 41.79 -4.80
C SER A 308 -28.48 42.86 -3.73
N PHE A 309 -28.64 42.51 -2.45
CA PHE A 309 -28.56 43.44 -1.33
C PHE A 309 -27.13 43.96 -1.06
N LEU A 310 -26.09 43.25 -1.55
CA LEU A 310 -24.70 43.66 -1.39
C LEU A 310 -24.38 45.00 -2.04
N GLY A 311 -25.17 45.41 -3.06
CA GLY A 311 -25.12 46.72 -3.71
C GLY A 311 -25.81 47.86 -2.95
N ASP A 312 -26.59 47.54 -1.92
CA ASP A 312 -27.33 48.52 -1.13
C ASP A 312 -26.40 49.41 -0.30
N THR A 313 -26.77 50.70 -0.19
CA THR A 313 -26.01 51.69 0.59
C THR A 313 -25.93 51.32 2.06
N ALA A 314 -26.98 50.71 2.62
CA ALA A 314 -27.01 50.26 4.00
C ALA A 314 -26.01 49.12 4.25
N TYR A 315 -25.93 48.13 3.35
CA TYR A 315 -24.97 47.04 3.43
C TYR A 315 -23.53 47.55 3.30
N ARG A 316 -23.24 48.42 2.34
CA ARG A 316 -21.92 49.05 2.18
C ARG A 316 -21.50 49.83 3.42
N SER A 317 -22.43 50.59 4.02
CA SER A 317 -22.15 51.30 5.28
C SER A 317 -21.86 50.33 6.42
N PHE A 318 -22.62 49.22 6.54
CA PHE A 318 -22.34 48.17 7.51
C PHE A 318 -20.97 47.57 7.30
N VAL A 319 -20.60 47.18 6.06
CA VAL A 319 -19.27 46.61 5.73
C VAL A 319 -18.16 47.59 6.14
N SER A 320 -18.29 48.87 5.87
CA SER A 320 -17.31 49.87 6.29
C SER A 320 -17.15 49.92 7.82
N LYS A 321 -18.29 50.01 8.55
CA LYS A 321 -18.29 50.08 10.03
C LYS A 321 -17.72 48.82 10.70
N ILE A 322 -18.14 47.63 10.24
CA ILE A 322 -17.68 46.38 10.81
C ILE A 322 -16.20 46.17 10.50
N SER A 323 -15.70 46.57 9.31
CA SER A 323 -14.30 46.48 8.96
C SER A 323 -13.42 47.26 9.95
N VAL A 324 -13.83 48.47 10.29
CA VAL A 324 -13.12 49.29 11.31
C VAL A 324 -13.04 48.51 12.64
N LYS A 325 -14.16 48.03 13.13
CA LYS A 325 -14.21 47.28 14.43
C LYS A 325 -13.35 46.01 14.39
N LEU A 326 -13.31 45.30 13.27
CA LEU A 326 -12.45 44.11 13.08
C LEU A 326 -10.98 44.46 13.08
N MET A 327 -10.62 45.53 12.36
CA MET A 327 -9.24 46.04 12.34
C MET A 327 -8.77 46.49 13.73
N GLU A 328 -9.59 47.29 14.44
CA GLU A 328 -9.29 47.69 15.82
C GLU A 328 -9.10 46.49 16.74
N ARG A 329 -9.89 45.45 16.61
CA ARG A 329 -9.74 44.22 17.39
C ARG A 329 -8.43 43.48 17.04
N ALA A 330 -8.12 43.34 15.75
CA ALA A 330 -6.92 42.73 15.29
C ALA A 330 -5.67 43.49 15.78
N GLU A 331 -5.67 44.82 15.70
CA GLU A 331 -4.54 45.66 16.17
C GLU A 331 -4.33 45.56 17.70
N LYS A 332 -5.41 45.51 18.49
CA LYS A 332 -5.28 45.26 19.95
C LYS A 332 -4.60 43.95 20.28
N TYR A 333 -4.78 42.91 19.46
CA TYR A 333 -4.04 41.67 19.62
C TYR A 333 -2.59 41.82 19.12
N ASN A 334 -2.36 42.50 18.02
CA ASN A 334 -1.09 42.73 17.42
C ASN A 334 -0.16 43.54 18.38
N GLU A 335 -0.67 44.59 19.04
CA GLU A 335 0.03 45.36 20.06
C GLU A 335 0.45 44.53 21.29
N ARG A 336 -0.28 43.45 21.58
CA ARG A 336 0.02 42.52 22.67
C ARG A 336 0.87 41.35 22.21
N GLU A 337 1.40 41.36 20.98
CA GLU A 337 2.17 40.28 20.36
C GLU A 337 1.42 38.95 20.27
N LEU A 338 0.08 38.99 20.26
CA LEU A 338 -0.80 37.86 20.06
C LEU A 338 -1.13 37.73 18.57
N TRP A 339 -0.10 37.44 17.78
CA TRP A 339 -0.14 37.49 16.32
C TRP A 339 -1.09 36.46 15.70
N GLY A 340 -1.25 35.28 16.32
CA GLY A 340 -2.22 34.27 15.89
C GLY A 340 -3.66 34.81 15.98
N ASN A 341 -4.01 35.43 17.11
CA ASN A 341 -5.31 36.09 17.27
C ASN A 341 -5.46 37.27 16.32
N ALA A 342 -4.44 38.11 16.18
CA ALA A 342 -4.44 39.23 15.24
C ALA A 342 -4.71 38.77 13.81
N LEU A 343 -4.01 37.75 13.36
CA LEU A 343 -4.16 37.16 12.03
C LEU A 343 -5.59 36.66 11.77
N VAL A 344 -6.20 35.98 12.73
CA VAL A 344 -7.58 35.50 12.62
C VAL A 344 -8.54 36.65 12.38
N TRP A 345 -8.43 37.76 13.12
CA TRP A 345 -9.32 38.91 12.96
C TRP A 345 -9.02 39.68 11.68
N PHE A 346 -7.76 39.87 11.26
CA PHE A 346 -7.40 40.42 9.95
C PHE A 346 -7.99 39.59 8.81
N GLN A 347 -7.94 38.28 8.89
CA GLN A 347 -8.55 37.39 7.88
C GLN A 347 -10.08 37.49 7.86
N LYS A 348 -10.73 37.66 9.01
CA LYS A 348 -12.18 37.98 9.04
C LYS A 348 -12.51 39.34 8.41
N ALA A 349 -11.65 40.34 8.58
CA ALA A 349 -11.78 41.63 7.88
C ALA A 349 -11.57 41.46 6.38
N GLU A 350 -10.62 40.65 5.93
CA GLU A 350 -10.38 40.36 4.51
C GLU A 350 -11.57 39.70 3.83
N VAL A 351 -12.24 38.77 4.49
CA VAL A 351 -13.43 38.06 3.96
C VAL A 351 -14.59 39.06 3.70
N ILE A 352 -14.81 40.04 4.60
CA ILE A 352 -15.93 40.99 4.45
C ILE A 352 -15.56 42.19 3.58
N ASN A 353 -14.32 42.66 3.59
CA ASN A 353 -13.83 43.81 2.84
C ASN A 353 -12.36 43.59 2.41
N PRO A 354 -12.11 42.85 1.33
CA PRO A 354 -10.75 42.54 0.87
C PRO A 354 -9.95 43.79 0.44
N ASN A 355 -10.61 44.90 0.12
CA ASN A 355 -9.96 46.15 -0.32
C ASN A 355 -9.79 47.16 0.82
N TYR A 356 -9.90 46.75 2.07
CA TYR A 356 -9.66 47.64 3.20
C TYR A 356 -8.20 48.11 3.23
N GLN A 357 -8.01 49.42 3.45
CA GLN A 357 -6.70 50.05 3.42
C GLN A 357 -5.71 49.33 4.35
N ASP A 358 -4.48 49.06 3.86
CA ASP A 358 -3.35 48.47 4.58
C ASP A 358 -3.58 47.01 5.11
N LEU A 359 -4.78 46.45 4.90
CA LEU A 359 -5.13 45.12 5.43
C LEU A 359 -4.20 44.02 4.91
N PHE A 360 -3.93 44.00 3.62
CA PHE A 360 -3.03 43.03 3.01
C PHE A 360 -1.62 43.08 3.60
N GLN A 361 -1.09 44.30 3.76
CA GLN A 361 0.22 44.50 4.37
C GLN A 361 0.25 44.01 5.82
N LYS A 362 -0.79 44.33 6.61
CA LYS A 362 -0.93 43.84 8.00
C LYS A 362 -0.97 42.33 8.10
N ILE A 363 -1.66 41.65 7.21
CA ILE A 363 -1.71 40.20 7.14
C ILE A 363 -0.33 39.62 6.85
N LEU A 364 0.43 40.23 5.91
CA LEU A 364 1.78 39.76 5.57
C LEU A 364 2.74 39.94 6.73
N GLU A 365 2.76 41.11 7.37
CA GLU A 365 3.59 41.41 8.53
C GLU A 365 3.29 40.45 9.69
N THR A 366 2.00 40.23 9.99
CA THR A 366 1.59 39.32 11.05
C THR A 366 2.03 37.88 10.77
N LYS A 367 1.89 37.41 9.51
CA LYS A 367 2.40 36.09 9.10
C LYS A 367 3.92 36.00 9.25
N ASP A 368 4.66 37.07 8.94
CA ASP A 368 6.11 37.09 9.11
C ASP A 368 6.51 37.01 10.61
N TYR A 369 5.80 37.73 11.49
CA TYR A 369 6.01 37.61 12.94
C TYR A 369 5.75 36.20 13.47
N ILE A 370 4.66 35.55 13.01
CA ILE A 370 4.38 34.15 13.38
C ILE A 370 5.51 33.25 12.89
N ASN A 371 5.91 33.36 11.61
CA ASN A 371 7.01 32.59 11.05
C ASN A 371 8.32 32.77 11.81
N LYS A 372 8.64 34.01 12.20
CA LYS A 372 9.83 34.29 13.02
C LYS A 372 9.76 33.65 14.41
N ARG A 373 8.57 33.64 15.02
CA ARG A 373 8.33 33.04 16.34
C ARG A 373 8.49 31.53 16.35
N ILE A 374 8.00 30.85 15.31
CA ILE A 374 8.00 29.37 15.27
C ILE A 374 9.29 28.79 14.72
N LYS A 375 10.02 29.51 13.86
CA LYS A 375 11.30 29.05 13.32
C LYS A 375 12.30 28.82 14.44
N LYS A 376 12.73 27.56 14.57
CA LYS A 376 13.78 27.18 15.50
C LYS A 376 15.17 27.44 14.92
N SER A 377 16.02 28.05 15.66
CA SER A 377 17.39 28.36 15.27
C SER A 377 18.40 27.48 16.02
N ILE A 378 19.26 26.84 15.23
CA ILE A 378 20.27 25.90 15.71
C ILE A 378 21.64 26.48 15.39
N ALA A 379 22.50 26.53 16.38
CA ALA A 379 23.92 26.90 16.22
C ALA A 379 24.82 25.72 16.59
N VAL A 380 25.80 25.43 15.75
CA VAL A 380 26.77 24.35 15.97
C VAL A 380 28.10 24.97 16.39
N PHE A 381 28.57 24.61 17.56
CA PHE A 381 29.91 24.98 18.05
C PHE A 381 30.98 24.08 17.43
N ASP A 382 32.22 24.54 17.46
CA ASP A 382 33.37 23.69 17.19
C ASP A 382 33.42 22.57 18.23
N PHE A 383 33.57 21.35 17.77
CA PHE A 383 33.71 20.22 18.67
C PHE A 383 35.13 20.14 19.23
N GLY A 384 35.27 19.60 20.42
CA GLY A 384 36.54 19.21 20.93
C GLY A 384 37.25 18.21 20.02
N SER A 385 38.59 18.29 19.95
CA SER A 385 39.40 17.44 19.08
C SER A 385 40.29 16.50 19.90
N PRO A 386 40.50 15.26 19.44
CA PRO A 386 41.41 14.32 20.08
C PRO A 386 42.86 14.82 19.92
N SER A 387 43.75 14.38 20.80
CA SER A 387 45.16 14.82 20.84
C SER A 387 45.94 14.51 19.55
N ASN A 388 45.54 13.46 18.81
CA ASN A 388 46.17 13.02 17.58
C ASN A 388 45.73 13.82 16.34
N ASN A 389 44.62 14.57 16.39
CA ASN A 389 44.15 15.39 15.27
C ASN A 389 43.41 16.65 15.81
N LYS A 390 44.09 17.79 15.82
CA LYS A 390 43.57 19.06 16.39
C LYS A 390 42.43 19.69 15.57
N ASP A 391 42.26 19.30 14.31
CA ASP A 391 41.25 19.88 13.43
C ASP A 391 39.99 18.98 13.30
N ALA A 392 40.03 17.80 13.87
CA ALA A 392 38.93 16.81 13.75
C ALA A 392 37.57 17.38 14.18
N GLY A 393 37.53 18.08 15.31
CA GLY A 393 36.29 18.69 15.81
C GLY A 393 35.75 19.78 14.89
N LYS A 394 36.62 20.60 14.33
CA LYS A 394 36.25 21.62 13.34
C LYS A 394 35.74 21.01 12.04
N ILE A 395 36.36 19.93 11.57
CA ILE A 395 35.94 19.21 10.39
C ILE A 395 34.52 18.61 10.60
N ALA A 396 34.33 17.94 11.73
CA ALA A 396 33.05 17.34 12.09
C ALA A 396 31.92 18.39 12.19
N ALA A 397 32.19 19.52 12.89
CA ALA A 397 31.23 20.61 13.01
C ALA A 397 30.84 21.24 11.66
N ASN A 398 31.83 21.51 10.79
CA ASN A 398 31.58 22.08 9.46
C ASN A 398 30.74 21.11 8.56
N LYS A 399 31.10 19.83 8.59
CA LYS A 399 30.30 18.80 7.85
C LYS A 399 28.89 18.71 8.40
N LEU A 400 28.70 18.79 9.73
CA LEU A 400 27.35 18.80 10.33
C LEU A 400 26.57 20.05 9.91
N ILE A 401 27.16 21.24 9.95
CA ILE A 401 26.52 22.47 9.48
C ILE A 401 26.07 22.30 8.02
N THR A 402 26.96 21.80 7.15
CA THR A 402 26.67 21.56 5.75
C THR A 402 25.51 20.56 5.58
N TYR A 403 25.52 19.47 6.35
CA TYR A 403 24.45 18.49 6.33
C TYR A 403 23.10 19.09 6.77
N LEU A 404 23.10 19.84 7.88
CA LEU A 404 21.90 20.48 8.40
C LEU A 404 21.34 21.51 7.42
N HIS A 405 22.16 22.35 6.81
CA HIS A 405 21.71 23.30 5.78
C HIS A 405 21.04 22.60 4.58
N LYS A 406 21.56 21.46 4.17
CA LYS A 406 21.03 20.71 3.03
C LYS A 406 19.72 20.00 3.35
N ASN A 407 19.52 19.54 4.59
CA ASN A 407 18.43 18.62 4.96
C ASN A 407 17.42 19.21 5.96
N ALA A 408 17.66 20.41 6.49
CA ALA A 408 16.74 21.08 7.39
C ALA A 408 15.46 21.51 6.65
N SER A 409 14.32 21.37 7.31
CA SER A 409 13.03 21.87 6.86
C SER A 409 12.91 23.39 7.04
N GLY A 410 11.90 24.01 6.40
CA GLY A 410 11.73 25.47 6.39
C GLY A 410 11.44 26.12 7.75
N ASP A 411 11.07 25.33 8.76
CA ASP A 411 10.86 25.70 10.15
C ASP A 411 12.16 25.78 10.97
N LEU A 412 13.30 25.34 10.38
CA LEU A 412 14.62 25.40 11.02
C LEU A 412 15.51 26.46 10.35
N ARG A 413 16.28 27.17 11.15
CA ARG A 413 17.32 28.10 10.72
C ARG A 413 18.65 27.66 11.29
N ILE A 414 19.57 27.27 10.43
CA ILE A 414 20.93 26.95 10.84
C ILE A 414 21.74 28.23 10.86
N ILE A 415 22.33 28.52 11.99
CA ILE A 415 23.17 29.75 12.20
C ILE A 415 24.55 29.48 11.64
N GLU A 416 24.97 30.36 10.73
CA GLU A 416 26.31 30.30 10.14
C GLU A 416 27.39 30.58 11.17
N ARG A 417 28.51 29.91 10.99
CA ARG A 417 29.67 29.99 11.91
C ARG A 417 30.22 31.41 12.12
N GLU A 418 30.24 32.21 11.05
CA GLU A 418 30.72 33.59 11.09
C GLU A 418 29.84 34.45 12.02
N ASN A 419 28.53 34.27 11.93
CA ASN A 419 27.59 34.94 12.82
C ASN A 419 27.73 34.47 14.27
N LEU A 420 27.98 33.16 14.48
CA LEU A 420 28.22 32.60 15.79
C LEU A 420 29.54 33.16 16.40
N GLN A 421 30.61 33.26 15.60
CA GLN A 421 31.87 33.85 16.07
C GLN A 421 31.75 35.33 16.42
N SER A 422 30.97 36.11 15.68
CA SER A 422 30.71 37.51 16.05
C SER A 422 29.98 37.62 17.39
N ILE A 423 28.99 36.76 17.61
CA ILE A 423 28.25 36.63 18.86
C ILE A 423 29.19 36.26 20.01
N LEU A 424 30.04 35.26 19.80
CA LEU A 424 31.01 34.80 20.80
C LEU A 424 32.09 35.86 21.11
N ARG A 425 32.59 36.63 20.12
CA ARG A 425 33.54 37.71 20.34
C ARG A 425 32.95 38.84 21.20
N GLU A 426 31.71 39.21 20.94
CA GLU A 426 31.02 40.20 21.78
C GLU A 426 30.75 39.67 23.20
N MET A 427 30.61 38.33 23.36
CA MET A 427 30.50 37.67 24.66
C MET A 427 31.87 37.62 25.40
N GLN A 428 32.98 37.43 24.67
CA GLN A 428 34.35 37.40 25.23
C GLN A 428 34.85 38.78 25.67
N LEU A 429 34.33 39.85 25.12
CA LEU A 429 34.57 41.20 25.64
C LEU A 429 33.97 41.43 27.03
N GLY A 430 33.17 40.47 27.53
CA GLY A 430 32.56 40.50 28.85
C GLY A 430 33.12 39.54 29.91
N GLN A 431 33.91 38.52 29.59
CA GLN A 431 34.69 37.71 30.55
C GLN A 431 35.32 36.44 29.92
N THR A 432 36.53 36.14 30.35
CA THR A 432 37.31 34.92 30.13
C THR A 432 36.68 33.73 30.89
N GLY A 433 36.24 32.70 30.18
CA GLY A 433 35.97 31.40 30.79
C GLY A 433 34.66 30.72 30.35
N ILE A 434 34.80 29.57 29.73
CA ILE A 434 33.89 28.40 29.63
C ILE A 434 32.38 28.68 29.76
N VAL A 435 31.59 28.27 28.77
CA VAL A 435 30.12 28.31 28.66
C VAL A 435 29.41 28.41 30.02
N ASP A 436 29.16 29.62 30.48
CA ASP A 436 28.43 29.93 31.71
C ASP A 436 26.96 30.26 31.39
N VAL A 437 26.09 30.19 32.38
CA VAL A 437 24.65 30.50 32.33
C VAL A 437 24.37 31.85 31.62
N LYS A 438 25.30 32.82 31.70
CA LYS A 438 25.24 34.11 31.00
C LYS A 438 25.33 33.97 29.46
N SER A 439 26.10 33.01 28.95
CA SER A 439 26.22 32.74 27.50
C SER A 439 24.90 32.28 26.92
N VAL A 440 24.16 31.45 27.67
CA VAL A 440 22.81 30.94 27.32
C VAL A 440 21.81 32.10 27.26
N GLN A 441 21.82 33.03 28.25
CA GLN A 441 20.94 34.21 28.25
C GLN A 441 21.21 35.16 27.06
N THR A 442 22.48 35.38 26.71
CA THR A 442 22.86 36.25 25.58
C THR A 442 22.47 35.61 24.24
N ALA A 443 22.56 34.29 24.10
CA ALA A 443 22.11 33.56 22.91
C ALA A 443 20.58 33.66 22.70
N LYS A 444 19.82 33.60 23.78
CA LYS A 444 18.35 33.80 23.73
C LYS A 444 17.99 35.22 23.28
N MET A 445 18.72 36.25 23.76
CA MET A 445 18.54 37.64 23.30
C MET A 445 18.81 37.84 21.81
N ARG A 446 19.56 36.92 21.16
CA ARG A 446 19.90 36.97 19.73
C ARG A 446 19.13 35.98 18.88
N GLY A 447 18.15 35.28 19.44
CA GLY A 447 17.25 34.39 18.73
C GLY A 447 17.89 33.07 18.30
N ILE A 448 18.77 32.50 19.12
CA ILE A 448 19.26 31.12 18.99
C ILE A 448 18.50 30.26 20.00
N ASP A 449 17.83 29.22 19.51
CA ASP A 449 17.01 28.33 20.36
C ASP A 449 17.82 27.15 20.90
N THR A 450 18.73 26.58 20.09
CA THR A 450 19.49 25.39 20.48
C THR A 450 20.95 25.49 20.09
N PHE A 451 21.83 25.08 21.00
CA PHE A 451 23.23 24.81 20.70
C PHE A 451 23.49 23.32 20.49
N ILE A 452 24.33 23.02 19.51
CA ILE A 452 24.94 21.70 19.36
C ILE A 452 26.41 21.81 19.76
N MET A 453 26.81 21.03 20.76
CA MET A 453 28.15 20.96 21.32
C MET A 453 28.58 19.49 21.34
N GLY A 454 29.89 19.23 21.23
CA GLY A 454 30.37 17.85 21.27
C GLY A 454 31.88 17.74 21.24
N ASP A 455 32.35 16.50 21.27
CA ASP A 455 33.77 16.13 21.26
C ASP A 455 33.96 14.98 20.27
N VAL A 456 34.97 15.09 19.43
CA VAL A 456 35.48 13.98 18.63
C VAL A 456 36.41 13.15 19.50
N LEU A 457 35.99 11.99 19.89
CA LEU A 457 36.71 11.09 20.79
C LEU A 457 37.79 10.29 20.08
N ASN A 458 37.51 9.90 18.81
CA ASN A 458 38.45 9.21 17.94
C ASN A 458 38.35 9.74 16.50
N PHE A 459 39.50 9.92 15.87
CA PHE A 459 39.60 10.35 14.49
C PHE A 459 40.94 9.84 13.92
N SER A 460 40.95 8.65 13.32
CA SER A 460 42.19 8.01 12.94
C SER A 460 41.99 7.14 11.68
N SER A 461 43.06 7.05 10.91
CA SER A 461 43.20 6.08 9.82
C SER A 461 44.57 5.42 9.85
N LYS A 462 44.67 4.22 9.36
CA LYS A 462 45.90 3.45 9.31
C LYS A 462 45.91 2.51 8.12
N THR A 463 46.99 2.56 7.36
CA THR A 463 47.30 1.58 6.33
C THR A 463 48.16 0.46 6.91
N THR A 464 47.82 -0.78 6.60
CA THR A 464 48.61 -1.96 6.93
C THR A 464 48.83 -2.76 5.67
N ASP A 465 50.11 -2.99 5.34
CA ASP A 465 50.50 -3.87 4.23
C ASP A 465 50.96 -5.20 4.79
N SER A 466 50.52 -6.27 4.16
CA SER A 466 50.86 -7.65 4.51
C SER A 466 51.46 -8.35 3.27
N PRO A 467 52.74 -8.07 3.01
CA PRO A 467 53.43 -8.68 1.87
C PRO A 467 53.67 -10.16 2.11
N SER A 468 53.62 -10.96 1.07
CA SER A 468 53.97 -12.37 1.04
C SER A 468 54.66 -12.73 -0.26
N SER A 469 55.40 -13.82 -0.25
CA SER A 469 56.02 -14.36 -1.46
C SER A 469 55.38 -15.71 -1.79
N SER A 470 55.02 -15.89 -3.02
CA SER A 470 54.56 -17.17 -3.56
C SER A 470 55.52 -17.71 -4.63
N GLN A 471 55.51 -19.00 -4.77
CA GLN A 471 56.30 -19.63 -5.82
C GLN A 471 55.38 -20.36 -6.82
N VAL A 472 55.70 -20.18 -8.08
CA VAL A 472 55.00 -20.86 -9.17
C VAL A 472 56.01 -21.67 -10.02
N LYS A 473 55.56 -22.84 -10.41
CA LYS A 473 56.35 -23.73 -11.25
C LYS A 473 56.19 -23.29 -12.74
N VAL A 474 57.31 -22.90 -13.37
CA VAL A 474 57.33 -22.40 -14.77
C VAL A 474 58.08 -23.41 -15.61
N LEU A 475 57.53 -23.71 -16.75
CA LEU A 475 58.25 -24.53 -17.75
C LEU A 475 59.33 -23.65 -18.41
N VAL A 476 60.56 -24.01 -18.24
CA VAL A 476 61.72 -23.28 -18.82
C VAL A 476 62.10 -23.82 -20.18
N ASP A 477 62.13 -25.12 -20.29
CA ASP A 477 62.62 -25.81 -21.51
C ASP A 477 62.00 -27.21 -21.64
N GLU A 478 61.90 -27.67 -22.86
CA GLU A 478 61.54 -29.03 -23.21
C GLU A 478 62.70 -29.70 -23.90
N GLU A 479 63.35 -30.60 -23.27
CA GLU A 479 64.49 -31.36 -23.83
C GLU A 479 64.02 -32.71 -24.38
N ASP A 480 64.41 -32.98 -25.63
CA ASP A 480 64.14 -34.30 -26.20
C ASP A 480 65.12 -35.31 -25.61
N ILE A 481 64.69 -36.11 -24.73
CA ILE A 481 65.46 -37.19 -24.12
C ILE A 481 65.10 -38.53 -24.74
N ARG A 482 66.06 -39.47 -24.73
CA ARG A 482 65.79 -40.82 -25.14
C ARG A 482 64.70 -41.46 -24.32
N ASN A 483 63.71 -42.01 -24.99
CA ASN A 483 62.60 -42.67 -24.31
C ASN A 483 63.05 -43.98 -23.63
N PRO A 484 62.95 -44.11 -22.30
CA PRO A 484 63.30 -45.35 -21.63
C PRO A 484 62.47 -46.54 -22.13
N GLU A 485 61.19 -46.35 -22.40
CA GLU A 485 60.33 -47.40 -22.93
C GLU A 485 60.76 -47.90 -24.32
N PHE A 486 61.33 -47.02 -25.17
CA PHE A 486 61.90 -47.39 -26.45
C PHE A 486 63.20 -48.16 -26.24
N SER A 487 63.99 -47.85 -25.20
CA SER A 487 65.20 -48.57 -24.86
C SER A 487 64.88 -49.99 -24.32
N ASP A 488 63.90 -50.11 -23.49
CA ASP A 488 63.40 -51.39 -22.95
C ASP A 488 62.77 -52.24 -24.06
N TRP A 489 62.00 -51.58 -24.96
CA TRP A 489 61.42 -52.23 -26.13
C TRP A 489 62.51 -52.79 -27.07
N LEU A 490 63.60 -52.06 -27.30
CA LEU A 490 64.75 -52.52 -28.11
C LEU A 490 65.48 -53.71 -27.47
N ILE A 491 65.54 -53.80 -26.17
CA ILE A 491 66.14 -54.95 -25.46
C ILE A 491 65.31 -56.21 -25.71
N MET A 492 63.97 -56.06 -25.73
CA MET A 492 63.06 -57.21 -25.97
C MET A 492 63.00 -57.57 -27.48
N HIS A 493 63.24 -56.64 -28.37
CA HIS A 493 63.18 -56.81 -29.82
C HIS A 493 64.55 -56.61 -30.41
N GLN A 494 65.50 -57.51 -30.23
CA GLN A 494 66.95 -57.44 -30.66
C GLN A 494 67.16 -57.32 -32.18
N LYS A 495 66.17 -57.76 -32.98
CA LYS A 495 66.10 -57.57 -34.43
C LYS A 495 64.66 -57.26 -34.85
N PRO A 496 64.21 -56.03 -34.70
CA PRO A 496 62.82 -55.71 -34.97
C PRO A 496 62.53 -55.76 -36.48
N THR A 497 61.38 -56.31 -36.82
CA THR A 497 60.80 -56.27 -38.16
C THR A 497 60.15 -54.93 -38.46
N GLU A 498 59.82 -54.67 -39.73
CA GLU A 498 59.10 -53.42 -40.10
C GLU A 498 57.72 -53.32 -39.42
N GLU A 499 57.13 -54.45 -39.10
CA GLU A 499 55.84 -54.50 -38.42
C GLU A 499 55.95 -54.18 -36.92
N ASP A 500 57.01 -54.65 -36.27
CA ASP A 500 57.31 -54.32 -34.88
C ASP A 500 57.62 -52.82 -34.72
N LEU A 501 58.29 -52.21 -35.70
CA LEU A 501 58.59 -50.76 -35.69
C LEU A 501 57.32 -49.88 -35.74
N LYS A 502 56.20 -50.38 -36.24
CA LYS A 502 54.92 -49.63 -36.26
C LYS A 502 54.29 -49.54 -34.87
N THR A 503 54.55 -50.45 -34.01
CA THR A 503 54.05 -50.53 -32.63
C THR A 503 55.06 -50.03 -31.60
N ALA A 504 56.26 -49.66 -32.02
CA ALA A 504 57.34 -49.21 -31.15
C ALA A 504 56.99 -47.90 -30.46
N PRO A 505 57.30 -47.72 -29.16
CA PRO A 505 57.20 -46.43 -28.50
C PRO A 505 58.06 -45.40 -29.23
N PRO A 506 57.73 -44.08 -29.18
CA PRO A 506 58.51 -43.03 -29.81
C PRO A 506 59.96 -43.07 -29.29
N ARG A 507 60.92 -42.83 -30.18
CA ARG A 507 62.39 -42.90 -29.86
C ARG A 507 62.81 -41.88 -28.83
N THR A 508 62.12 -40.69 -28.84
CA THR A 508 62.36 -39.58 -27.91
C THR A 508 61.09 -39.16 -27.28
N ILE A 509 61.16 -38.73 -26.02
CA ILE A 509 60.06 -38.11 -25.27
C ILE A 509 60.53 -36.74 -24.80
N LYS A 510 59.60 -35.79 -24.75
CA LYS A 510 59.87 -34.44 -24.25
C LYS A 510 59.95 -34.47 -22.74
N LYS A 511 61.11 -34.25 -22.17
CA LYS A 511 61.29 -34.00 -20.74
C LYS A 511 61.07 -32.51 -20.49
N LYS A 512 60.10 -32.24 -19.68
CA LYS A 512 59.79 -30.87 -19.30
C LYS A 512 60.62 -30.48 -18.09
N ASN A 513 61.45 -29.47 -18.25
CA ASN A 513 62.26 -28.92 -17.18
C ASN A 513 61.53 -27.68 -16.61
N TYR A 514 61.36 -27.70 -15.30
CA TYR A 514 60.64 -26.66 -14.59
C TYR A 514 61.55 -25.95 -13.60
N GLN A 515 61.31 -24.63 -13.47
CA GLN A 515 61.95 -23.81 -12.46
C GLN A 515 60.86 -23.19 -11.58
N PHE A 516 61.17 -23.05 -10.28
CA PHE A 516 60.31 -22.30 -9.37
C PHE A 516 60.70 -20.80 -9.45
N VAL A 517 59.72 -19.95 -9.83
CA VAL A 517 59.87 -18.51 -9.85
C VAL A 517 59.10 -17.96 -8.64
N SER A 518 59.81 -17.21 -7.80
CA SER A 518 59.19 -16.51 -6.67
C SER A 518 58.66 -15.15 -7.16
N TYR A 519 57.47 -14.80 -6.78
CA TYR A 519 56.89 -13.52 -7.05
C TYR A 519 56.24 -12.94 -5.79
N ARG A 520 56.22 -11.60 -5.74
CA ARG A 520 55.66 -10.88 -4.60
C ARG A 520 54.15 -10.73 -4.79
N GLN A 521 53.41 -10.97 -3.73
CA GLN A 521 52.00 -10.68 -3.60
C GLN A 521 51.70 -10.14 -2.21
N GLY A 522 50.53 -9.56 -2.00
CA GLY A 522 50.18 -9.09 -0.68
C GLY A 522 48.75 -8.54 -0.64
N VAL A 523 48.39 -8.14 0.56
CA VAL A 523 47.09 -7.48 0.85
C VAL A 523 47.38 -6.20 1.60
N THR A 524 46.94 -5.10 1.04
CA THR A 524 46.98 -3.81 1.73
C THR A 524 45.59 -3.48 2.26
N ARG A 525 45.53 -3.06 3.50
CA ARG A 525 44.31 -2.69 4.21
C ARG A 525 44.41 -1.29 4.74
N ILE A 526 43.34 -0.51 4.51
CA ILE A 526 43.15 0.81 5.11
C ILE A 526 42.00 0.70 6.10
N SER A 527 42.25 0.98 7.35
CA SER A 527 41.22 1.05 8.40
C SER A 527 41.07 2.48 8.87
N ALA A 528 39.85 2.99 8.88
CA ALA A 528 39.50 4.28 9.45
C ALA A 528 38.51 4.11 10.60
N MET A 529 38.58 5.01 11.60
CA MET A 529 37.72 5.02 12.77
C MET A 529 37.38 6.46 13.16
N ILE A 530 36.10 6.69 13.43
CA ILE A 530 35.60 7.95 13.98
C ILE A 530 34.62 7.67 15.12
N GLU A 531 34.66 8.51 16.14
CA GLU A 531 33.70 8.52 17.24
C GLU A 531 33.44 9.96 17.66
N VAL A 532 32.18 10.38 17.69
CA VAL A 532 31.77 11.76 18.04
C VAL A 532 30.65 11.69 19.06
N SER A 533 30.87 12.25 20.22
CA SER A 533 29.87 12.51 21.26
C SER A 533 29.31 13.90 21.11
N TYR A 534 28.01 14.09 21.22
CA TYR A 534 27.38 15.40 21.08
C TYR A 534 26.13 15.54 21.94
N LYS A 535 25.75 16.78 22.22
CA LYS A 535 24.58 17.16 22.99
C LYS A 535 23.89 18.39 22.40
N LEU A 536 22.57 18.44 22.56
CA LEU A 536 21.74 19.58 22.25
C LEU A 536 21.39 20.30 23.56
N VAL A 537 21.64 21.58 23.61
CA VAL A 537 21.37 22.42 24.79
C VAL A 537 20.34 23.48 24.42
N ASP A 538 19.21 23.49 25.12
CA ASP A 538 18.20 24.54 25.01
C ASP A 538 18.72 25.86 25.59
N THR A 539 18.65 26.92 24.81
CA THR A 539 19.17 28.23 25.25
C THR A 539 18.28 28.96 26.25
N ALA A 540 16.99 28.55 26.32
CA ALA A 540 16.03 29.17 27.23
C ALA A 540 16.19 28.65 28.66
N THR A 541 16.48 27.36 28.82
CA THR A 541 16.60 26.68 30.11
C THR A 541 18.05 26.40 30.50
N GLY A 542 18.95 26.31 29.53
CA GLY A 542 20.34 25.84 29.73
C GLY A 542 20.41 24.31 29.90
N GLU A 543 19.31 23.62 29.74
CA GLU A 543 19.25 22.18 29.96
C GLU A 543 19.73 21.40 28.73
N ASN A 544 20.32 20.26 29.01
CA ASN A 544 20.71 19.31 27.99
C ASN A 544 19.44 18.51 27.56
N VAL A 545 18.94 18.82 26.37
CA VAL A 545 17.71 18.21 25.83
C VAL A 545 17.97 16.83 25.25
N PHE A 546 19.16 16.60 24.70
CA PHE A 546 19.50 15.37 24.01
C PHE A 546 21.02 15.15 24.02
N THR A 547 21.45 13.91 24.26
CA THR A 547 22.85 13.48 24.14
C THR A 547 22.91 12.17 23.38
N ASN A 548 23.87 12.06 22.47
CA ASN A 548 24.14 10.85 21.75
C ASN A 548 25.61 10.76 21.31
N THR A 549 26.03 9.56 20.93
CA THR A 549 27.35 9.27 20.36
C THR A 549 27.18 8.51 19.07
N VAL A 550 27.84 8.94 18.01
CA VAL A 550 27.95 8.22 16.75
C VAL A 550 29.37 7.68 16.62
N SER A 551 29.51 6.44 16.20
CA SER A 551 30.81 5.82 15.99
C SER A 551 30.77 4.89 14.77
N GLY A 552 31.83 4.91 14.00
CA GLY A 552 31.97 4.09 12.81
C GLY A 552 33.37 3.57 12.61
N LYS A 553 33.47 2.48 11.87
CA LYS A 553 34.72 1.88 11.42
C LYS A 553 34.57 1.47 9.96
N MET A 554 35.52 1.86 9.14
CA MET A 554 35.57 1.51 7.72
C MET A 554 36.86 0.75 7.40
N LEU A 555 36.73 -0.31 6.65
CA LEU A 555 37.84 -1.15 6.17
C LEU A 555 37.77 -1.23 4.66
N LYS A 556 38.87 -0.87 4.00
CA LYS A 556 39.10 -1.08 2.57
C LYS A 556 40.31 -1.97 2.40
N GLU A 557 40.21 -2.99 1.56
CA GLU A 557 41.35 -3.87 1.27
C GLU A 557 41.42 -4.20 -0.22
N ASP A 558 42.64 -4.35 -0.72
CA ASP A 558 42.89 -4.86 -2.04
C ASP A 558 44.18 -5.69 -2.06
N LYS A 559 44.28 -6.56 -3.06
CA LYS A 559 45.36 -7.48 -3.24
C LYS A 559 46.25 -7.02 -4.41
N TYR A 560 47.55 -7.13 -4.24
CA TYR A 560 48.51 -6.92 -5.35
C TYR A 560 49.35 -8.17 -5.60
N GLN A 561 49.84 -8.31 -6.81
CA GLN A 561 50.77 -9.36 -7.19
C GLN A 561 51.64 -8.93 -8.38
N ASP A 562 52.89 -9.39 -8.36
CA ASP A 562 53.79 -9.22 -9.52
C ASP A 562 53.40 -10.17 -10.64
N ALA A 563 53.66 -9.75 -11.90
CA ALA A 563 53.41 -10.59 -13.04
C ALA A 563 54.44 -11.73 -13.15
N VAL A 564 53.98 -12.93 -13.51
CA VAL A 564 54.82 -14.01 -13.96
C VAL A 564 54.29 -14.51 -15.32
N PRO A 565 54.65 -13.85 -16.43
CA PRO A 565 54.07 -14.13 -17.73
C PRO A 565 54.23 -15.59 -18.16
N ALA A 566 55.36 -16.21 -17.80
CA ALA A 566 55.64 -17.60 -18.12
C ALA A 566 54.74 -18.61 -17.38
N ALA A 567 53.99 -18.17 -16.38
CA ALA A 567 52.99 -18.95 -15.65
C ALA A 567 51.56 -18.42 -15.88
N ASN A 568 51.32 -17.50 -16.80
CA ASN A 568 50.05 -16.80 -17.03
C ASN A 568 49.50 -16.08 -15.79
N ILE A 569 50.39 -15.60 -14.91
CA ILE A 569 49.99 -14.80 -13.75
C ILE A 569 50.07 -13.32 -14.17
N PRO A 570 48.94 -12.63 -14.23
CA PRO A 570 48.91 -11.21 -14.58
C PRO A 570 49.40 -10.35 -13.41
N GLN A 571 49.96 -9.17 -13.74
CA GLN A 571 50.19 -8.16 -12.71
C GLN A 571 48.86 -7.62 -12.15
N LYS A 572 48.79 -7.46 -10.86
CA LYS A 572 47.70 -6.76 -10.19
C LYS A 572 48.26 -5.63 -9.35
N THR A 573 47.96 -4.41 -9.75
CA THR A 573 48.30 -3.19 -8.98
C THR A 573 47.20 -2.89 -7.93
N LEU A 574 47.58 -2.22 -6.88
CA LEU A 574 46.65 -1.78 -5.86
C LEU A 574 45.70 -0.69 -6.42
N GLU A 575 44.39 -0.89 -6.16
CA GLU A 575 43.33 0.07 -6.44
C GLU A 575 42.60 0.44 -5.14
N LEU A 576 43.31 1.11 -4.24
CA LEU A 576 42.80 1.56 -2.97
C LEU A 576 42.71 3.10 -2.94
N PRO A 577 41.65 3.66 -2.32
CA PRO A 577 41.60 5.06 -1.99
C PRO A 577 42.72 5.40 -0.99
N THR A 578 43.01 6.68 -0.79
CA THR A 578 43.96 7.11 0.22
C THR A 578 43.36 7.05 1.63
N GLU A 579 44.21 7.02 2.66
CA GLU A 579 43.76 7.10 4.07
C GLU A 579 42.82 8.28 4.35
N PRO A 580 43.14 9.51 3.89
CA PRO A 580 42.24 10.66 4.06
C PRO A 580 40.89 10.48 3.36
N GLU A 581 40.84 9.87 2.17
CA GLU A 581 39.57 9.61 1.47
C GLU A 581 38.70 8.63 2.24
N VAL A 582 39.26 7.53 2.74
CA VAL A 582 38.50 6.54 3.53
C VAL A 582 37.99 7.16 4.84
N LEU A 583 38.80 8.00 5.49
CA LEU A 583 38.40 8.69 6.70
C LEU A 583 37.34 9.77 6.43
N ASP A 584 37.43 10.45 5.28
CA ASP A 584 36.44 11.46 4.87
C ASP A 584 35.08 10.81 4.56
N ASP A 585 35.07 9.69 3.82
CA ASP A 585 33.86 8.92 3.53
C ASP A 585 33.17 8.46 4.82
N LEU A 586 33.95 7.87 5.74
CA LEU A 586 33.44 7.44 7.04
C LEU A 586 32.91 8.64 7.87
N THR A 587 33.61 9.77 7.82
CA THR A 587 33.19 10.98 8.51
C THR A 587 31.85 11.49 7.97
N ASN A 588 31.66 11.50 6.64
CA ASN A 588 30.42 11.91 6.00
C ASN A 588 29.26 10.98 6.41
N GLU A 589 29.50 9.68 6.47
CA GLU A 589 28.50 8.70 6.91
C GLU A 589 28.06 8.95 8.35
N GLN A 590 29.02 9.07 9.29
CA GLN A 590 28.71 9.27 10.70
C GLN A 590 28.10 10.65 11.00
N ILE A 591 28.53 11.69 10.31
CA ILE A 591 27.92 13.02 10.42
C ILE A 591 26.51 13.05 9.82
N SER A 592 26.26 12.27 8.78
CA SER A 592 24.89 12.09 8.25
C SER A 592 23.97 11.46 9.29
N GLU A 593 24.42 10.41 9.97
CA GLU A 593 23.65 9.77 11.05
C GLU A 593 23.41 10.74 12.22
N MET A 594 24.44 11.48 12.61
CA MET A 594 24.33 12.54 13.63
C MET A 594 23.30 13.60 13.21
N GLY A 595 23.39 14.10 11.98
CA GLY A 595 22.47 15.12 11.45
C GLY A 595 21.01 14.63 11.38
N LYS A 596 20.78 13.40 10.96
CA LYS A 596 19.44 12.77 11.00
C LYS A 596 18.89 12.72 12.43
N SER A 597 19.73 12.33 13.40
CA SER A 597 19.35 12.27 14.81
C SER A 597 19.02 13.65 15.37
N VAL A 598 19.79 14.69 15.02
CA VAL A 598 19.50 16.07 15.39
C VAL A 598 18.16 16.53 14.81
N LEU A 599 17.96 16.37 13.49
CA LEU A 599 16.73 16.81 12.82
C LEU A 599 15.47 16.09 13.33
N LYS A 600 15.61 14.86 13.78
CA LYS A 600 14.50 14.08 14.35
C LYS A 600 13.87 14.76 15.57
N ASN A 601 14.61 15.51 16.34
CA ASN A 601 14.09 16.23 17.52
C ASN A 601 13.15 17.39 17.14
N TYR A 602 13.11 17.79 15.86
CA TYR A 602 12.28 18.89 15.34
C TYR A 602 11.18 18.42 14.40
N GLN A 603 11.08 17.11 14.13
CA GLN A 603 10.15 16.59 13.13
C GLN A 603 8.67 16.78 13.46
N SER A 604 8.31 16.86 14.74
CA SER A 604 6.91 16.85 15.19
C SER A 604 6.57 18.08 16.04
N LEU A 605 7.14 19.26 15.71
CA LEU A 605 6.85 20.50 16.43
C LEU A 605 5.38 20.93 16.30
N GLU A 606 4.72 20.65 15.18
CA GLU A 606 3.29 20.89 14.98
C GLU A 606 2.44 20.15 16.03
N VAL A 607 2.82 18.91 16.38
CA VAL A 607 2.15 18.13 17.43
C VAL A 607 2.36 18.77 18.79
N GLU A 608 3.58 19.23 19.07
CA GLU A 608 3.91 19.89 20.32
C GLU A 608 3.12 21.19 20.48
N TYR A 609 3.09 22.06 19.47
CA TYR A 609 2.31 23.29 19.49
C TYR A 609 0.81 23.00 19.66
N PHE A 610 0.27 22.00 18.98
CA PHE A 610 -1.12 21.59 19.14
C PHE A 610 -1.41 21.16 20.59
N ASN A 611 -0.55 20.32 21.19
CA ASN A 611 -0.70 19.86 22.56
C ASN A 611 -0.60 21.01 23.56
N GLN A 612 0.30 21.99 23.33
CA GLN A 612 0.37 23.20 24.12
C GLN A 612 -0.92 24.01 24.01
N GLY A 613 -1.52 24.10 22.81
CA GLY A 613 -2.83 24.70 22.59
C GLY A 613 -3.93 24.03 23.39
N GLU A 614 -4.01 22.70 23.37
CA GLU A 614 -4.95 21.92 24.16
C GLU A 614 -4.74 22.15 25.69
N GLN A 615 -3.51 22.24 26.13
CA GLN A 615 -3.21 22.54 27.53
C GLN A 615 -3.71 23.92 27.95
N GLN A 616 -3.50 24.95 27.09
CA GLN A 616 -4.01 26.30 27.33
C GLN A 616 -5.53 26.31 27.36
N ARG A 617 -6.20 25.64 26.41
CA ARG A 617 -7.65 25.58 26.29
C ARG A 617 -8.31 24.84 27.44
N LEU A 618 -7.86 23.61 27.74
CA LEU A 618 -8.55 22.71 28.66
C LEU A 618 -8.16 22.92 30.12
N LYS A 619 -6.84 23.10 30.39
CA LYS A 619 -6.33 23.20 31.77
C LYS A 619 -6.28 24.62 32.27
N ARG A 620 -5.79 25.56 31.47
CA ARG A 620 -5.59 26.95 31.87
C ARG A 620 -6.76 27.86 31.50
N ARG A 621 -7.69 27.41 30.66
CA ARG A 621 -8.85 28.15 30.14
C ARG A 621 -8.45 29.49 29.51
N ASN A 622 -7.26 29.54 28.89
CA ASN A 622 -6.74 30.71 28.21
C ASN A 622 -6.91 30.56 26.69
N ASN A 623 -8.04 31.02 26.20
CA ASN A 623 -8.40 30.92 24.78
C ASN A 623 -7.46 31.71 23.87
N ASP A 624 -6.94 32.85 24.32
CA ASP A 624 -6.01 33.66 23.53
C ASP A 624 -4.70 32.88 23.26
N LEU A 625 -4.10 32.35 24.32
CA LEU A 625 -2.87 31.55 24.17
C LEU A 625 -3.12 30.21 23.45
N ALA A 626 -4.33 29.64 23.57
CA ALA A 626 -4.67 28.45 22.81
C ALA A 626 -4.68 28.73 21.30
N ILE A 627 -5.29 29.85 20.87
CA ILE A 627 -5.31 30.29 19.46
C ILE A 627 -3.89 30.51 18.94
N GLU A 628 -3.00 31.15 19.75
CA GLU A 628 -1.59 31.33 19.38
C GLU A 628 -0.94 29.98 19.05
N LYS A 629 -1.11 28.98 19.94
CA LYS A 629 -0.48 27.67 19.77
C LYS A 629 -1.06 26.86 18.62
N TYR A 630 -2.36 26.92 18.39
CA TYR A 630 -2.97 26.28 17.21
C TYR A 630 -2.51 26.95 15.91
N THR A 631 -2.33 28.27 15.93
CA THR A 631 -1.76 29.02 14.80
C THR A 631 -0.29 28.61 14.56
N ASP A 632 0.50 28.47 15.63
CA ASP A 632 1.88 27.97 15.55
C ASP A 632 1.93 26.59 14.87
N ALA A 633 1.03 25.65 15.25
CA ALA A 633 0.98 24.33 14.64
C ALA A 633 0.66 24.40 13.12
N ILE A 634 -0.31 25.24 12.71
CA ILE A 634 -0.67 25.43 11.30
C ILE A 634 0.50 25.98 10.49
N PHE A 635 1.22 26.96 11.03
CA PHE A 635 2.33 27.61 10.34
C PHE A 635 3.57 26.73 10.29
N ASP A 636 3.81 25.89 11.29
CA ASP A 636 4.89 24.91 11.30
C ASP A 636 4.72 23.90 10.15
N GLU A 637 3.53 23.32 10.00
CA GLU A 637 3.23 22.45 8.84
C GLU A 637 3.46 23.16 7.50
N LYS A 638 3.05 24.44 7.39
CA LYS A 638 3.27 25.22 6.17
C LYS A 638 4.75 25.43 5.85
N LEU A 639 5.57 25.71 6.86
CA LEU A 639 7.02 25.90 6.68
C LEU A 639 7.71 24.59 6.30
N LYS A 640 7.25 23.46 6.85
CA LYS A 640 7.70 22.11 6.48
C LYS A 640 7.22 21.64 5.11
N GLY A 641 6.17 22.26 4.57
CA GLY A 641 5.51 21.81 3.32
C GLY A 641 4.74 20.50 3.49
N ILE A 642 4.28 20.19 4.69
CA ILE A 642 3.47 19.00 5.01
C ILE A 642 2.02 19.38 5.29
N SER A 643 1.12 18.41 5.24
CA SER A 643 -0.29 18.57 5.61
C SER A 643 -0.72 17.35 6.40
N THR A 644 -1.05 17.55 7.67
CA THR A 644 -1.54 16.51 8.57
C THR A 644 -2.94 16.90 9.10
N PRO A 645 -3.68 15.99 9.75
CA PRO A 645 -4.95 16.33 10.38
C PRO A 645 -4.85 17.40 11.49
N ILE A 646 -3.64 17.74 11.94
CA ILE A 646 -3.40 18.71 13.01
C ILE A 646 -3.76 20.12 12.57
N SER A 647 -3.36 20.54 11.37
CA SER A 647 -3.69 21.89 10.88
C SER A 647 -5.19 22.07 10.68
N GLN A 648 -5.89 21.05 10.16
CA GLN A 648 -7.35 21.09 10.02
C GLN A 648 -8.01 21.19 11.40
N LYS A 649 -7.65 20.33 12.33
CA LYS A 649 -8.21 20.31 13.70
C LYS A 649 -7.90 21.61 14.46
N SER A 650 -6.71 22.17 14.27
CA SER A 650 -6.33 23.47 14.82
C SER A 650 -7.21 24.60 14.30
N ALA A 651 -7.46 24.65 12.99
CA ALA A 651 -8.33 25.63 12.37
C ALA A 651 -9.78 25.52 12.88
N GLU A 652 -10.32 24.31 12.99
CA GLU A 652 -11.65 24.06 13.54
C GLU A 652 -11.76 24.54 15.00
N LEU A 653 -10.75 24.28 15.84
CA LEU A 653 -10.73 24.72 17.22
C LEU A 653 -10.59 26.23 17.33
N ILE A 654 -9.80 26.89 16.48
CA ILE A 654 -9.73 28.35 16.40
C ILE A 654 -11.13 28.94 16.10
N ASP A 655 -11.83 28.42 15.11
CA ASP A 655 -13.18 28.89 14.77
C ASP A 655 -14.14 28.71 15.94
N VAL A 656 -14.11 27.58 16.66
CA VAL A 656 -14.91 27.37 17.88
C VAL A 656 -14.58 28.40 18.95
N LEU A 657 -13.30 28.70 19.16
CA LEU A 657 -12.87 29.63 20.22
C LEU A 657 -13.23 31.08 19.94
N ILE A 658 -13.36 31.50 18.68
CA ILE A 658 -13.76 32.87 18.31
C ILE A 658 -15.28 33.07 18.25
N GLN A 659 -16.09 31.98 18.20
CA GLN A 659 -17.56 32.06 18.14
C GLN A 659 -18.18 32.82 19.31
N SER A 660 -17.56 32.78 20.46
CA SER A 660 -18.01 33.42 21.69
C SER A 660 -17.54 34.90 21.83
N ARG A 661 -16.92 35.48 20.77
CA ARG A 661 -16.24 36.78 20.85
C ARG A 661 -16.78 37.87 19.93
#